data_256659c3f6c2e912892b85c8de69239c
#
_entry.id   256659c3f6c2e912892b85c8de69239c
#
_cell.length_a   1.000
_cell.length_b   1.000
_cell.length_c   1.000
_cell.angle_alpha   90.00
_cell.angle_beta   90.00
_cell.angle_gamma   90.00
#
_symmetry.space_group_name_H-M   'P 1'
#
loop_
_entity.id
_entity.type
_entity.pdbx_description
1 polymer ?
#
loop_
_entity_poly.entity_id
_entity_poly.type
_entity_poly.pdbx_seq_one_letter_code
_entity_poly.pdbx_strand_id
1 'polypeptide(L)'
;MTRRHFIGFSGALMGSALLGGCGGGDDDAPASTTGAATPSAPATPADPIWGANGAATNIIASLNGITQSAFRAVDYPVEAYGAQPCPVVAQTSPYTDLTKSPVSPGAGATPGAGAFDSRPAFLAAIAACSAAGGGRVVVPAGSWYCAGPIVLQSNVNFHLSANCTIFFSPNPADYAKDGPVNCGANGNLYYSRWQANDCLNFGAPVYARNANNIALTGEGPTSTLNGQAMTPFAGSGNTATCWWTYKGSSGAYGCAGSSTPSQAYTNPNNVDLKTVAPGISSALYTLLTNPTTPWQQDQNYLPALSEAGVPVAQRIFGLGHFLRPCMVEFIGCTNVLMENYHTQNTPFWQHHPTDCTNVVIRGVMADSIGPNNDGFDPDACNNVLCDGMVFNTGDDCIAIKSGKDLDTEYGAAQNHVVQNCTMNSGHGGITLGSEMGGGIENVYARNLTMLNQFWATNSLNIAIRIKTNMNRGGFVRNFYVNGVTLPNGVSLTGGGYGSKLLTGSPINATVPLGVASATAGNPSASQGGLITFDCDYQPAGDAIRTRPALVQNVNITNVTASNVTLGSATGSCFQAIVAQGPVAFDYNGAAPTPAIPAITGVTISNCDFGTPVAAGPASTTTPGPIYAWNVNGITLQNVKIAGQLYNTTITDAR
;
A
#
# COMPACT_ATOMS: atom_id res chain seq x y z
N MET A 1 19.02 -10.36 -26.15
CA MET A 1 18.33 -10.95 -27.32
C MET A 1 17.65 -12.21 -26.90
N THR A 2 16.35 -12.21 -26.77
CA THR A 2 15.47 -13.35 -27.14
C THR A 2 14.03 -12.92 -26.88
N ARG A 3 13.34 -12.69 -27.95
CA ARG A 3 11.88 -12.46 -28.00
C ARG A 3 11.18 -13.76 -27.63
N ARG A 4 10.21 -13.74 -26.73
CA ARG A 4 9.22 -14.81 -26.58
C ARG A 4 7.89 -14.33 -27.13
N HIS A 5 7.36 -15.15 -28.01
CA HIS A 5 6.10 -14.97 -28.71
C HIS A 5 4.91 -15.22 -27.80
N PHE A 6 3.93 -14.34 -27.92
CA PHE A 6 2.57 -14.56 -27.43
C PHE A 6 1.87 -15.56 -28.35
N ILE A 7 1.29 -16.60 -27.76
CA ILE A 7 0.27 -17.45 -28.41
C ILE A 7 -1.02 -17.25 -27.65
N GLY A 8 -1.98 -16.64 -28.30
CA GLY A 8 -3.34 -16.54 -27.80
C GLY A 8 -4.10 -17.85 -28.03
N PHE A 9 -4.83 -18.28 -27.02
CA PHE A 9 -5.83 -19.36 -27.18
C PHE A 9 -7.22 -18.78 -26.99
N SER A 10 -7.97 -18.78 -28.08
CA SER A 10 -9.43 -18.59 -28.09
C SER A 10 -10.05 -19.94 -27.91
N GLY A 11 -10.76 -20.18 -26.84
CA GLY A 11 -11.54 -21.37 -26.62
C GLY A 11 -13.03 -21.07 -26.74
N ALA A 12 -13.66 -21.54 -27.80
CA ALA A 12 -15.11 -21.52 -28.00
C ALA A 12 -15.77 -22.67 -27.22
N LEU A 13 -16.80 -22.34 -26.44
CA LEU A 13 -17.70 -23.34 -25.86
C LEU A 13 -18.79 -23.70 -26.88
N MET A 14 -18.86 -24.95 -27.24
CA MET A 14 -20.05 -25.56 -27.87
C MET A 14 -20.81 -26.37 -26.82
N GLY A 15 -22.11 -26.10 -26.74
CA GLY A 15 -23.04 -26.90 -25.96
C GLY A 15 -23.42 -28.20 -26.67
N SER A 16 -23.72 -29.19 -25.87
CA SER A 16 -24.34 -30.45 -26.36
C SER A 16 -25.60 -30.72 -25.56
N ALA A 17 -26.70 -30.67 -26.26
CA ALA A 17 -27.97 -31.21 -25.80
C ALA A 17 -28.00 -32.72 -26.10
N LEU A 18 -28.51 -33.51 -25.17
CA LEU A 18 -28.87 -34.91 -25.41
C LEU A 18 -30.31 -35.14 -25.00
N LEU A 19 -31.07 -35.53 -26.01
CA LEU A 19 -32.41 -36.07 -25.96
C LEU A 19 -32.35 -37.58 -25.80
N GLY A 20 -33.32 -38.16 -25.14
CA GLY A 20 -33.72 -39.54 -25.21
C GLY A 20 -34.36 -40.00 -23.91
N GLY A 21 -35.46 -40.65 -23.86
CA GLY A 21 -36.32 -41.35 -24.75
C GLY A 21 -37.31 -42.15 -23.92
N CYS A 22 -38.46 -42.38 -24.44
CA CYS A 22 -39.70 -42.94 -23.95
C CYS A 22 -39.64 -44.28 -23.19
N GLY A 23 -40.64 -44.47 -22.32
CA GLY A 23 -41.10 -45.80 -21.86
C GLY A 23 -42.36 -45.66 -21.02
N GLY A 24 -43.51 -46.10 -21.54
CA GLY A 24 -44.83 -45.93 -20.96
C GLY A 24 -45.24 -47.03 -19.99
N GLY A 25 -46.39 -46.82 -19.36
CA GLY A 25 -47.10 -47.75 -18.49
C GLY A 25 -48.29 -47.08 -17.83
N ASP A 26 -49.47 -47.41 -18.25
CA ASP A 26 -50.78 -46.97 -17.76
C ASP A 26 -50.98 -47.37 -16.28
N ASP A 27 -51.76 -46.57 -15.54
CA ASP A 27 -52.93 -47.00 -14.79
C ASP A 27 -53.61 -45.79 -14.07
N ASP A 28 -54.94 -45.92 -13.95
CA ASP A 28 -55.95 -44.92 -13.72
C ASP A 28 -56.08 -44.30 -12.30
N ALA A 29 -56.56 -43.06 -12.31
CA ALA A 29 -57.55 -42.35 -11.46
C ALA A 29 -57.10 -41.73 -10.11
N PRO A 30 -57.84 -40.77 -9.53
CA PRO A 30 -58.70 -39.74 -10.14
C PRO A 30 -58.29 -38.29 -9.82
N ALA A 31 -58.91 -37.33 -10.47
CA ALA A 31 -58.74 -35.91 -10.38
C ALA A 31 -58.74 -35.31 -8.98
N SER A 32 -57.72 -34.59 -8.61
CA SER A 32 -57.65 -33.66 -7.51
C SER A 32 -57.38 -32.26 -8.05
N THR A 33 -58.21 -31.34 -7.63
CA THR A 33 -58.31 -29.92 -7.91
C THR A 33 -57.00 -29.21 -8.19
N THR A 34 -56.95 -28.52 -9.30
CA THR A 34 -55.89 -27.55 -9.67
C THR A 34 -55.80 -26.42 -8.66
N GLY A 35 -54.84 -26.50 -7.74
CA GLY A 35 -54.34 -25.38 -7.04
C GLY A 35 -53.53 -24.51 -8.01
N ALA A 36 -53.96 -23.28 -8.25
CA ALA A 36 -53.19 -22.30 -9.02
C ALA A 36 -51.82 -22.14 -8.38
N ALA A 37 -50.78 -22.50 -9.13
CA ALA A 37 -49.40 -22.20 -8.71
C ALA A 37 -49.26 -20.69 -8.54
N THR A 38 -48.99 -20.24 -7.35
CA THR A 38 -48.57 -18.85 -7.09
C THR A 38 -47.33 -18.58 -7.93
N PRO A 39 -47.30 -17.49 -8.74
CA PRO A 39 -46.12 -17.15 -9.49
C PRO A 39 -44.97 -17.00 -8.52
N SER A 40 -43.91 -17.79 -8.67
CA SER A 40 -42.68 -17.59 -7.93
C SER A 40 -42.19 -16.17 -8.18
N ALA A 41 -41.91 -15.43 -7.10
CA ALA A 41 -41.31 -14.11 -7.23
C ALA A 41 -40.07 -14.22 -8.15
N PRO A 42 -39.86 -13.26 -9.06
CA PRO A 42 -38.68 -13.29 -9.93
C PRO A 42 -37.43 -13.42 -9.04
N ALA A 43 -36.58 -14.36 -9.38
CA ALA A 43 -35.34 -14.61 -8.65
C ALA A 43 -34.53 -13.29 -8.66
N THR A 44 -34.14 -12.84 -7.48
CA THR A 44 -33.25 -11.69 -7.38
C THR A 44 -32.01 -11.98 -8.20
N PRO A 45 -31.58 -11.10 -9.12
CA PRO A 45 -30.37 -11.32 -9.88
C PRO A 45 -29.20 -11.63 -8.94
N ALA A 46 -28.39 -12.62 -9.26
CA ALA A 46 -27.21 -12.97 -8.47
C ALA A 46 -26.27 -11.76 -8.42
N ASP A 47 -25.71 -11.45 -7.25
CA ASP A 47 -24.72 -10.40 -7.09
C ASP A 47 -23.45 -10.75 -7.91
N PRO A 48 -23.09 -9.95 -8.93
CA PRO A 48 -21.98 -10.27 -9.83
C PRO A 48 -20.60 -10.17 -9.14
N ILE A 49 -20.52 -9.55 -7.98
CA ILE A 49 -19.27 -9.34 -7.23
C ILE A 49 -19.17 -10.34 -6.07
N TRP A 50 -20.16 -10.38 -5.19
CA TRP A 50 -20.13 -11.12 -3.92
C TRP A 50 -21.07 -12.33 -3.88
N GLY A 51 -21.86 -12.56 -4.92
CA GLY A 51 -22.70 -13.75 -5.04
C GLY A 51 -21.88 -15.04 -5.18
N ALA A 52 -22.53 -16.19 -5.19
CA ALA A 52 -21.87 -17.51 -5.20
C ALA A 52 -20.86 -17.71 -6.36
N ASN A 53 -21.07 -17.03 -7.49
CA ASN A 53 -20.17 -17.05 -8.65
C ASN A 53 -19.65 -15.65 -8.96
N GLY A 54 -19.66 -14.74 -7.99
CA GLY A 54 -19.22 -13.36 -8.15
C GLY A 54 -17.69 -13.27 -8.28
N ALA A 55 -17.23 -12.17 -8.88
CA ALA A 55 -15.81 -11.98 -9.17
C ALA A 55 -14.93 -12.08 -7.92
N ALA A 56 -15.29 -11.38 -6.84
CA ALA A 56 -14.55 -11.42 -5.57
C ALA A 56 -14.63 -12.81 -4.91
N THR A 57 -15.78 -13.46 -4.96
CA THR A 57 -15.96 -14.81 -4.41
C THR A 57 -15.06 -15.82 -5.12
N ASN A 58 -14.91 -15.71 -6.43
CA ASN A 58 -14.05 -16.59 -7.22
C ASN A 58 -12.56 -16.38 -6.89
N ILE A 59 -12.14 -15.13 -6.66
CA ILE A 59 -10.77 -14.83 -6.21
C ILE A 59 -10.51 -15.48 -4.84
N ILE A 60 -11.40 -15.28 -3.87
CA ILE A 60 -11.28 -15.90 -2.54
C ILE A 60 -11.20 -17.42 -2.66
N ALA A 61 -12.08 -18.04 -3.47
CA ALA A 61 -12.11 -19.48 -3.67
C ALA A 61 -10.80 -20.01 -4.26
N SER A 62 -10.19 -19.28 -5.21
CA SER A 62 -8.92 -19.67 -5.81
C SER A 62 -7.74 -19.65 -4.83
N LEU A 63 -7.86 -18.90 -3.75
CA LEU A 63 -6.83 -18.76 -2.70
C LEU A 63 -7.04 -19.69 -1.50
N ASN A 64 -8.11 -20.49 -1.47
CA ASN A 64 -8.40 -21.39 -0.35
C ASN A 64 -7.31 -22.41 -0.04
N GLY A 65 -6.43 -22.71 -1.00
CA GLY A 65 -5.28 -23.59 -0.80
C GLY A 65 -4.06 -22.92 -0.14
N ILE A 66 -4.06 -21.59 -0.01
CA ILE A 66 -2.95 -20.83 0.60
C ILE A 66 -3.17 -20.80 2.12
N THR A 67 -2.68 -21.83 2.79
CA THR A 67 -2.90 -22.06 4.22
C THR A 67 -1.66 -22.67 4.88
N GLN A 68 -1.57 -22.62 6.20
CA GLN A 68 -0.48 -23.29 6.93
C GLN A 68 -0.45 -24.81 6.68
N SER A 69 -1.59 -25.44 6.44
CA SER A 69 -1.68 -26.88 6.13
C SER A 69 -1.11 -27.24 4.75
N ALA A 70 -0.80 -26.29 3.89
CA ALA A 70 -0.10 -26.53 2.64
C ALA A 70 1.40 -26.87 2.83
N PHE A 71 1.92 -26.64 4.02
CA PHE A 71 3.30 -26.98 4.38
C PHE A 71 3.36 -28.37 5.04
N ARG A 72 4.50 -29.04 4.87
CA ARG A 72 4.70 -30.33 5.53
C ARG A 72 4.63 -30.17 7.07
N ALA A 73 4.00 -31.11 7.74
CA ALA A 73 3.87 -31.12 9.19
C ALA A 73 5.17 -31.58 9.88
N VAL A 74 6.26 -30.85 9.63
CA VAL A 74 7.60 -31.08 10.20
C VAL A 74 8.11 -29.75 10.71
N ASP A 75 8.49 -29.70 12.00
CA ASP A 75 9.01 -28.52 12.66
C ASP A 75 10.55 -28.52 12.70
N TYR A 76 11.11 -27.33 12.48
CA TYR A 76 12.53 -27.01 12.58
C TYR A 76 12.69 -25.91 13.63
N PRO A 77 12.77 -26.27 14.95
CA PRO A 77 12.91 -25.28 16.00
C PRO A 77 14.28 -24.60 15.91
N VAL A 78 14.28 -23.27 15.92
CA VAL A 78 15.51 -22.48 15.69
C VAL A 78 16.59 -22.71 16.75
N GLU A 79 16.22 -23.13 17.95
CA GLU A 79 17.12 -23.48 19.05
C GLU A 79 18.00 -24.70 18.70
N ALA A 80 17.47 -25.65 17.93
CA ALA A 80 18.23 -26.79 17.42
C ALA A 80 19.35 -26.38 16.46
N TYR A 81 19.31 -25.16 15.96
CA TYR A 81 20.32 -24.57 15.09
C TYR A 81 21.19 -23.52 15.79
N GLY A 82 21.05 -23.38 17.11
CA GLY A 82 21.88 -22.53 17.95
C GLY A 82 21.29 -21.13 18.24
N ALA A 83 20.01 -20.88 17.93
CA ALA A 83 19.37 -19.65 18.34
C ALA A 83 19.28 -19.56 19.87
N GLN A 84 19.48 -18.36 20.41
CA GLN A 84 19.41 -18.10 21.84
C GLN A 84 18.51 -16.88 22.10
N PRO A 85 17.63 -16.94 23.11
CA PRO A 85 16.84 -15.80 23.50
C PRO A 85 17.73 -14.68 24.05
N CYS A 86 17.33 -13.44 23.86
CA CYS A 86 18.06 -12.29 24.38
C CYS A 86 17.33 -11.63 25.54
N PRO A 87 18.05 -11.04 26.52
CA PRO A 87 17.44 -10.19 27.53
C PRO A 87 16.90 -8.92 26.89
N VAL A 88 15.85 -8.37 27.45
CA VAL A 88 15.28 -7.08 27.06
C VAL A 88 15.39 -6.07 28.18
N VAL A 89 15.52 -4.81 27.82
CA VAL A 89 15.51 -3.67 28.72
C VAL A 89 14.43 -2.69 28.28
N ALA A 90 13.98 -1.84 29.19
CA ALA A 90 13.04 -0.79 28.83
C ALA A 90 13.66 0.15 27.80
N GLN A 91 12.93 0.44 26.73
CA GLN A 91 13.37 1.41 25.74
C GLN A 91 13.19 2.82 26.29
N THR A 92 14.27 3.57 26.39
CA THR A 92 14.26 4.98 26.76
C THR A 92 14.04 5.86 25.53
N SER A 93 13.03 5.57 24.74
CA SER A 93 12.71 6.43 23.61
C SER A 93 11.93 7.65 24.08
N PRO A 94 12.25 8.86 23.62
CA PRO A 94 11.44 10.05 23.84
C PRO A 94 10.10 9.99 23.10
N TYR A 95 9.87 9.01 22.26
CA TYR A 95 8.60 8.81 21.58
C TYR A 95 7.56 8.23 22.52
N THR A 96 6.72 9.09 23.07
CA THR A 96 5.73 8.75 24.10
C THR A 96 4.44 8.14 23.54
N ASP A 97 4.26 8.10 22.23
CA ASP A 97 3.00 7.69 21.61
C ASP A 97 2.84 6.17 21.38
N LEU A 98 3.85 5.38 21.68
CA LEU A 98 3.74 3.91 21.70
C LEU A 98 2.67 3.40 22.68
N THR A 99 2.31 4.22 23.67
CA THR A 99 1.26 3.88 24.63
C THR A 99 -0.16 3.99 24.07
N LYS A 100 -0.31 4.51 22.85
CA LYS A 100 -1.62 4.70 22.19
C LYS A 100 -2.03 3.53 21.31
N SER A 101 -1.13 2.64 20.97
CA SER A 101 -1.51 1.39 20.34
C SER A 101 -2.12 0.45 21.39
N PRO A 102 -3.37 0.03 21.23
CA PRO A 102 -4.03 -0.77 22.26
C PRO A 102 -3.44 -2.17 22.44
N VAL A 103 -2.47 -2.58 21.62
CA VAL A 103 -1.99 -3.96 21.53
C VAL A 103 -0.48 -4.07 21.35
N SER A 104 0.31 -3.09 21.80
CA SER A 104 1.78 -3.11 21.66
C SER A 104 2.47 -3.94 22.75
N PRO A 105 2.61 -5.25 22.63
CA PRO A 105 3.23 -6.08 23.67
C PRO A 105 4.74 -5.90 23.77
N GLY A 106 5.37 -5.15 22.89
CA GLY A 106 6.80 -4.84 22.93
C GLY A 106 7.11 -3.34 23.00
N ALA A 107 6.08 -2.51 23.14
CA ALA A 107 6.27 -1.07 23.23
C ALA A 107 7.14 -0.72 24.42
N GLY A 108 8.23 -0.02 24.16
CA GLY A 108 9.19 0.36 25.20
C GLY A 108 10.17 -0.74 25.60
N ALA A 109 10.30 -1.83 24.88
CA ALA A 109 11.35 -2.82 25.06
C ALA A 109 12.35 -2.82 23.90
N THR A 110 13.61 -3.06 24.20
CA THR A 110 14.69 -3.24 23.24
C THR A 110 15.66 -4.32 23.74
N PRO A 111 16.43 -5.00 22.89
CA PRO A 111 17.43 -5.95 23.33
C PRO A 111 18.44 -5.31 24.28
N GLY A 112 18.79 -6.04 25.34
CA GLY A 112 19.86 -5.65 26.26
C GLY A 112 21.24 -5.67 25.61
N ALA A 113 22.19 -5.00 26.23
CA ALA A 113 23.59 -5.01 25.76
C ALA A 113 24.13 -6.44 25.67
N GLY A 114 24.79 -6.76 24.55
CA GLY A 114 25.33 -8.09 24.30
C GLY A 114 24.29 -9.15 23.93
N ALA A 115 23.12 -8.74 23.44
CA ALA A 115 22.12 -9.66 22.91
C ALA A 115 22.74 -10.57 21.83
N PHE A 116 22.50 -11.87 21.95
CA PHE A 116 22.98 -12.85 20.99
C PHE A 116 22.26 -12.70 19.66
N ASP A 117 23.03 -12.61 18.56
CA ASP A 117 22.46 -12.58 17.22
C ASP A 117 22.01 -13.98 16.79
N SER A 118 20.73 -14.23 16.84
CA SER A 118 20.12 -15.51 16.43
C SER A 118 19.88 -15.62 14.92
N ARG A 119 20.18 -14.61 14.13
CA ARG A 119 19.99 -14.63 12.67
C ARG A 119 20.68 -15.81 11.97
N PRO A 120 21.95 -16.15 12.26
CA PRO A 120 22.59 -17.30 11.62
C PRO A 120 21.84 -18.61 11.85
N ALA A 121 21.30 -18.81 13.05
CA ALA A 121 20.50 -19.98 13.38
C ALA A 121 19.14 -20.00 12.63
N PHE A 122 18.50 -18.84 12.50
CA PHE A 122 17.28 -18.72 11.70
C PHE A 122 17.53 -19.11 10.25
N LEU A 123 18.59 -18.59 9.64
CA LEU A 123 18.95 -18.92 8.26
C LEU A 123 19.32 -20.39 8.07
N ALA A 124 20.01 -20.99 9.05
CA ALA A 124 20.37 -22.41 9.02
C ALA A 124 19.11 -23.31 9.11
N ALA A 125 18.16 -22.96 9.98
CA ALA A 125 16.88 -23.67 10.10
C ALA A 125 16.06 -23.56 8.80
N ILE A 126 15.98 -22.36 8.19
CA ILE A 126 15.32 -22.14 6.91
C ILE A 126 15.95 -22.98 5.80
N ALA A 127 17.29 -22.99 5.71
CA ALA A 127 18.00 -23.76 4.70
C ALA A 127 17.78 -25.27 4.87
N ALA A 128 17.85 -25.78 6.10
CA ALA A 128 17.59 -27.18 6.40
C ALA A 128 16.14 -27.58 6.08
N CYS A 129 15.18 -26.75 6.45
CA CYS A 129 13.76 -26.95 6.17
C CYS A 129 13.51 -27.00 4.66
N SER A 130 13.99 -26.03 3.90
CA SER A 130 13.83 -25.97 2.45
C SER A 130 14.50 -27.15 1.74
N ALA A 131 15.73 -27.49 2.12
CA ALA A 131 16.49 -28.63 1.56
C ALA A 131 15.79 -29.97 1.81
N ALA A 132 15.06 -30.12 2.91
CA ALA A 132 14.28 -31.31 3.23
C ALA A 132 12.90 -31.36 2.53
N GLY A 133 12.62 -30.40 1.65
CA GLY A 133 11.35 -30.32 0.92
C GLY A 133 10.25 -29.54 1.65
N GLY A 134 10.65 -28.72 2.63
CA GLY A 134 9.77 -27.79 3.32
C GLY A 134 9.30 -28.23 4.69
N GLY A 135 8.57 -27.35 5.35
CA GLY A 135 8.04 -27.53 6.70
C GLY A 135 7.85 -26.19 7.41
N ARG A 136 7.90 -26.22 8.74
CA ARG A 136 7.71 -25.05 9.59
C ARG A 136 8.98 -24.79 10.41
N VAL A 137 9.60 -23.62 10.19
CA VAL A 137 10.68 -23.12 11.04
C VAL A 137 10.04 -22.40 12.21
N VAL A 138 10.25 -22.90 13.42
CA VAL A 138 9.55 -22.42 14.62
C VAL A 138 10.46 -21.56 15.48
N VAL A 139 10.04 -20.32 15.73
CA VAL A 139 10.65 -19.43 16.72
C VAL A 139 9.78 -19.48 17.98
N PRO A 140 10.24 -20.07 19.08
CA PRO A 140 9.42 -20.24 20.28
C PRO A 140 9.20 -18.93 21.03
N ALA A 141 8.33 -18.98 22.05
CA ALA A 141 8.10 -17.87 22.95
C ALA A 141 9.40 -17.32 23.53
N GLY A 142 9.50 -16.01 23.66
CA GLY A 142 10.70 -15.33 24.14
C GLY A 142 11.07 -14.12 23.28
N SER A 143 12.18 -13.49 23.63
CA SER A 143 12.74 -12.35 22.91
C SER A 143 13.99 -12.80 22.15
N TRP A 144 14.05 -12.45 20.87
CA TRP A 144 15.11 -12.87 19.96
C TRP A 144 15.71 -11.65 19.29
N TYR A 145 17.03 -11.59 19.15
CA TYR A 145 17.69 -10.54 18.40
C TYR A 145 18.15 -11.06 17.04
N CYS A 146 17.96 -10.26 16.02
CA CYS A 146 18.28 -10.60 14.62
C CYS A 146 19.03 -9.44 13.94
N ALA A 147 20.32 -9.64 13.66
CA ALA A 147 21.14 -8.61 13.03
C ALA A 147 21.16 -8.75 11.51
N GLY A 148 20.07 -8.38 10.86
CA GLY A 148 19.92 -8.33 9.41
C GLY A 148 18.75 -9.15 8.86
N PRO A 149 18.65 -9.31 7.54
CA PRO A 149 17.51 -9.96 6.88
C PRO A 149 17.33 -11.44 7.23
N ILE A 150 16.11 -11.84 7.53
CA ILE A 150 15.66 -13.23 7.49
C ILE A 150 15.23 -13.51 6.05
N VAL A 151 15.98 -14.35 5.34
CA VAL A 151 15.72 -14.66 3.93
C VAL A 151 14.98 -15.99 3.83
N LEU A 152 13.68 -15.93 3.45
CA LEU A 152 12.86 -17.11 3.28
C LEU A 152 13.19 -17.85 1.97
N GLN A 153 13.05 -19.16 2.00
CA GLN A 153 13.23 -20.05 0.87
C GLN A 153 11.94 -20.80 0.55
N SER A 154 11.83 -21.35 -0.64
CA SER A 154 10.66 -22.09 -1.08
C SER A 154 10.26 -23.22 -0.13
N ASN A 155 8.96 -23.42 0.06
CA ASN A 155 8.32 -24.41 0.91
C ASN A 155 8.56 -24.23 2.42
N VAL A 156 8.94 -23.02 2.85
CA VAL A 156 9.18 -22.71 4.27
C VAL A 156 8.05 -21.86 4.82
N ASN A 157 7.45 -22.31 5.93
CA ASN A 157 6.65 -21.50 6.82
C ASN A 157 7.54 -21.04 7.99
N PHE A 158 7.90 -19.75 8.04
CA PHE A 158 8.57 -19.14 9.17
C PHE A 158 7.53 -18.72 10.21
N HIS A 159 7.52 -19.41 11.34
CA HIS A 159 6.44 -19.37 12.32
C HIS A 159 6.89 -18.82 13.67
N LEU A 160 6.17 -17.82 14.17
CA LEU A 160 6.37 -17.22 15.48
C LEU A 160 5.33 -17.76 16.46
N SER A 161 5.76 -18.44 17.52
CA SER A 161 4.86 -18.86 18.58
C SER A 161 4.25 -17.66 19.32
N ALA A 162 3.17 -17.89 20.06
CA ALA A 162 2.63 -16.86 20.95
C ALA A 162 3.70 -16.38 21.95
N ASN A 163 3.66 -15.09 22.28
CA ASN A 163 4.64 -14.41 23.15
C ASN A 163 6.10 -14.46 22.60
N CYS A 164 6.26 -14.57 21.30
CA CYS A 164 7.53 -14.43 20.61
C CYS A 164 7.71 -12.98 20.14
N THR A 165 8.87 -12.39 20.37
CA THR A 165 9.26 -11.12 19.76
C THR A 165 10.62 -11.23 19.12
N ILE A 166 10.71 -10.97 17.81
CA ILE A 166 11.98 -10.82 17.12
C ILE A 166 12.29 -9.33 17.01
N PHE A 167 13.38 -8.91 17.64
CA PHE A 167 13.91 -7.55 17.54
C PHE A 167 14.96 -7.51 16.45
N PHE A 168 14.70 -6.74 15.40
CA PHE A 168 15.67 -6.55 14.33
C PHE A 168 16.70 -5.47 14.69
N SER A 169 17.91 -5.58 14.16
CA SER A 169 18.94 -4.57 14.35
C SER A 169 18.48 -3.20 13.84
N PRO A 170 18.71 -2.13 14.58
CA PRO A 170 18.49 -0.78 14.07
C PRO A 170 19.59 -0.31 13.11
N ASN A 171 20.74 -1.03 13.02
CA ASN A 171 21.92 -0.60 12.29
C ASN A 171 21.81 -0.95 10.79
N PRO A 172 21.85 0.03 9.86
CA PRO A 172 21.82 -0.22 8.42
C PRO A 172 22.92 -1.17 7.90
N ALA A 173 24.09 -1.17 8.53
CA ALA A 173 25.19 -2.03 8.12
C ALA A 173 24.86 -3.53 8.18
N ASP A 174 23.95 -3.93 9.08
CA ASP A 174 23.52 -5.33 9.22
C ASP A 174 22.66 -5.79 8.03
N TYR A 175 22.10 -4.87 7.28
CA TYR A 175 21.26 -5.13 6.11
C TYR A 175 21.99 -5.01 4.77
N ALA A 176 23.31 -4.73 4.84
CA ALA A 176 24.19 -4.59 3.67
C ALA A 176 25.44 -5.48 3.75
N LYS A 177 25.45 -6.50 4.64
CA LYS A 177 26.66 -7.32 4.88
C LYS A 177 26.73 -8.60 4.03
N ASP A 178 25.60 -9.14 3.59
CA ASP A 178 25.53 -10.46 2.96
C ASP A 178 24.45 -10.59 1.87
N GLY A 179 24.01 -9.48 1.29
CA GLY A 179 23.18 -9.50 0.10
C GLY A 179 23.88 -10.15 -1.09
N PRO A 180 23.11 -10.64 -2.07
CA PRO A 180 23.64 -11.40 -3.20
C PRO A 180 24.45 -10.57 -4.20
N VAL A 181 24.39 -9.23 -4.12
CA VAL A 181 25.05 -8.32 -5.06
C VAL A 181 26.11 -7.50 -4.34
N ASN A 182 27.36 -7.73 -4.67
CA ASN A 182 28.47 -6.93 -4.14
C ASN A 182 28.49 -5.56 -4.82
N CYS A 183 28.25 -4.51 -4.04
CA CYS A 183 28.23 -3.11 -4.48
C CYS A 183 29.39 -2.28 -3.90
N GLY A 184 30.52 -2.92 -3.61
CA GLY A 184 31.73 -2.26 -3.11
C GLY A 184 31.50 -1.55 -1.78
N ALA A 185 31.78 -0.25 -1.73
CA ALA A 185 31.63 0.55 -0.51
C ALA A 185 30.16 0.68 -0.03
N ASN A 186 29.19 0.43 -0.90
CA ASN A 186 27.77 0.45 -0.54
C ASN A 186 27.30 -0.85 0.14
N GLY A 187 28.17 -1.87 0.22
CA GLY A 187 27.91 -3.16 0.84
C GLY A 187 27.43 -4.24 -0.13
N ASN A 188 27.06 -5.38 0.44
CA ASN A 188 26.41 -6.47 -0.28
C ASN A 188 24.90 -6.29 -0.20
N LEU A 189 24.27 -5.95 -1.30
CA LEU A 189 22.90 -5.48 -1.36
C LEU A 189 21.92 -6.52 -1.92
N TYR A 190 20.65 -6.22 -1.72
CA TYR A 190 19.55 -7.02 -2.21
C TYR A 190 18.83 -6.30 -3.35
N TYR A 191 18.28 -7.06 -4.29
CA TYR A 191 17.26 -6.50 -5.17
C TYR A 191 16.07 -6.10 -4.33
N SER A 192 15.62 -4.86 -4.47
CA SER A 192 14.54 -4.25 -3.70
C SER A 192 13.73 -3.32 -4.59
N ARG A 193 12.58 -2.92 -4.10
CA ARG A 193 11.73 -1.95 -4.79
C ARG A 193 11.32 -0.87 -3.80
N TRP A 194 11.86 0.33 -3.98
CA TRP A 194 11.60 1.44 -3.09
C TRP A 194 10.66 2.46 -3.71
N GLN A 195 9.51 2.71 -3.05
CA GLN A 195 8.42 3.50 -3.60
C GLN A 195 8.09 3.12 -5.06
N ALA A 196 7.99 1.82 -5.30
CA ALA A 196 7.68 1.23 -6.60
C ALA A 196 8.68 1.53 -7.73
N ASN A 197 9.94 1.87 -7.40
CA ASN A 197 11.08 1.86 -8.31
C ASN A 197 12.08 0.76 -7.91
N ASP A 198 12.50 -0.04 -8.86
CA ASP A 198 13.47 -1.11 -8.63
C ASP A 198 14.88 -0.57 -8.40
N CYS A 199 15.58 -1.17 -7.43
CA CYS A 199 16.94 -0.79 -7.07
C CYS A 199 17.70 -1.92 -6.38
N LEU A 200 18.99 -1.69 -6.13
CA LEU A 200 19.79 -2.42 -5.16
C LEU A 200 19.83 -1.61 -3.87
N ASN A 201 19.36 -2.20 -2.79
CA ASN A 201 19.21 -1.52 -1.50
C ASN A 201 19.49 -2.47 -0.33
N PHE A 202 19.36 -1.98 0.89
CA PHE A 202 19.32 -2.80 2.11
C PHE A 202 18.27 -3.90 1.98
N GLY A 203 18.58 -5.11 2.44
CA GLY A 203 17.58 -6.17 2.52
C GLY A 203 16.49 -5.83 3.54
N ALA A 204 15.26 -6.19 3.24
CA ALA A 204 14.17 -6.07 4.23
C ALA A 204 14.40 -7.01 5.43
N PRO A 205 14.00 -6.63 6.66
CA PRO A 205 14.06 -7.52 7.82
C PRO A 205 13.52 -8.92 7.59
N VAL A 206 12.40 -9.06 6.86
CA VAL A 206 11.94 -10.35 6.33
C VAL A 206 11.86 -10.25 4.81
N TYR A 207 12.61 -11.08 4.13
CA TYR A 207 12.83 -10.99 2.70
C TYR A 207 12.64 -12.32 1.98
N ALA A 208 12.08 -12.29 0.79
CA ALA A 208 12.12 -13.41 -0.15
C ALA A 208 12.16 -12.90 -1.59
N ARG A 209 12.81 -13.65 -2.49
CA ARG A 209 12.80 -13.34 -3.92
C ARG A 209 12.71 -14.62 -4.74
N ASN A 210 11.77 -14.62 -5.70
CA ASN A 210 11.53 -15.75 -6.62
C ASN A 210 11.28 -17.09 -5.89
N ALA A 211 10.68 -17.04 -4.70
CA ALA A 211 10.35 -18.22 -3.92
C ALA A 211 8.90 -18.64 -4.16
N ASN A 212 8.65 -19.94 -4.04
CA ASN A 212 7.33 -20.51 -4.18
C ASN A 212 6.89 -21.20 -2.89
N ASN A 213 5.62 -21.04 -2.53
CA ASN A 213 5.04 -21.62 -1.32
C ASN A 213 5.81 -21.21 -0.07
N ILE A 214 5.69 -19.93 0.28
CA ILE A 214 6.32 -19.34 1.47
C ILE A 214 5.28 -18.83 2.44
N ALA A 215 5.57 -18.91 3.72
CA ALA A 215 4.72 -18.32 4.73
C ALA A 215 5.52 -17.61 5.83
N LEU A 216 4.91 -16.54 6.33
CA LEU A 216 5.25 -15.86 7.58
C LEU A 216 4.01 -15.93 8.46
N THR A 217 4.06 -16.69 9.54
CA THR A 217 2.87 -16.94 10.36
C THR A 217 3.14 -16.73 11.84
N GLY A 218 2.09 -16.50 12.60
CA GLY A 218 2.14 -16.38 14.04
C GLY A 218 0.88 -16.95 14.71
N GLU A 219 0.81 -16.80 16.01
CA GLU A 219 -0.30 -17.27 16.85
C GLU A 219 -1.12 -16.09 17.41
N GLY A 220 -1.08 -14.94 16.74
CA GLY A 220 -1.84 -13.75 17.09
C GLY A 220 -0.97 -12.53 17.44
N PRO A 221 -1.53 -11.50 18.09
CA PRO A 221 -0.86 -10.20 18.26
C PRO A 221 0.35 -10.24 19.20
N THR A 222 0.59 -11.35 19.91
CA THR A 222 1.81 -11.54 20.73
C THR A 222 2.97 -12.18 19.96
N SER A 223 2.76 -12.56 18.71
CA SER A 223 3.79 -13.03 17.79
C SER A 223 4.32 -11.81 17.01
N THR A 224 5.40 -11.20 17.49
CA THR A 224 5.79 -9.84 17.10
C THR A 224 7.11 -9.79 16.32
N LEU A 225 7.13 -9.02 15.25
CA LEU A 225 8.31 -8.58 14.53
C LEU A 225 8.51 -7.08 14.83
N ASN A 226 9.57 -6.73 15.58
CA ASN A 226 9.88 -5.36 15.95
C ASN A 226 11.10 -4.85 15.17
N GLY A 227 10.88 -3.90 14.26
CA GLY A 227 11.92 -3.32 13.40
C GLY A 227 12.84 -2.32 14.11
N GLN A 228 12.57 -2.00 15.38
CA GLN A 228 13.35 -1.04 16.20
C GLN A 228 13.63 0.31 15.52
N ALA A 229 12.71 0.78 14.67
CA ALA A 229 12.94 1.93 13.80
C ALA A 229 13.14 3.26 14.53
N MET A 230 12.80 3.33 15.82
CA MET A 230 13.07 4.48 16.68
C MET A 230 14.37 4.34 17.49
N THR A 231 15.02 3.19 17.47
CA THR A 231 16.24 2.96 18.24
C THR A 231 17.41 3.66 17.55
N PRO A 232 18.10 4.60 18.22
CA PRO A 232 19.26 5.25 17.63
C PRO A 232 20.40 4.27 17.34
N PHE A 233 21.10 4.49 16.23
CA PHE A 233 22.31 3.74 15.90
C PHE A 233 23.50 4.67 15.68
N ALA A 234 24.72 4.20 16.00
CA ALA A 234 25.96 4.89 15.72
C ALA A 234 26.46 4.53 14.33
N GLY A 235 26.87 5.51 13.55
CA GLY A 235 27.42 5.32 12.21
C GLY A 235 27.07 6.47 11.27
N SER A 236 27.76 6.61 10.16
CA SER A 236 27.51 7.65 9.13
C SER A 236 27.56 9.11 9.60
N GLY A 237 28.33 9.44 10.64
CA GLY A 237 28.55 10.83 11.07
C GLY A 237 27.45 11.44 11.93
N ASN A 238 26.36 10.72 12.21
CA ASN A 238 25.26 11.17 13.07
C ASN A 238 24.99 10.15 14.17
N THR A 239 25.35 10.51 15.41
CA THR A 239 25.25 9.60 16.56
C THR A 239 23.83 9.41 17.10
N ALA A 240 22.86 10.10 16.56
CA ALA A 240 21.48 10.10 17.07
C ALA A 240 20.43 9.76 16.01
N THR A 241 20.82 9.24 14.85
CA THR A 241 19.91 8.88 13.76
C THR A 241 19.24 7.54 14.03
N CYS A 242 17.96 7.41 13.68
CA CYS A 242 17.22 6.15 13.63
C CYS A 242 16.56 5.97 12.25
N TRP A 243 15.97 4.80 11.97
CA TRP A 243 15.33 4.59 10.68
C TRP A 243 14.28 5.66 10.33
N TRP A 244 13.47 6.11 11.29
CA TRP A 244 12.45 7.12 11.02
C TRP A 244 13.01 8.51 10.69
N THR A 245 14.21 8.81 11.16
CA THR A 245 14.91 10.07 10.84
C THR A 245 16.03 9.89 9.82
N TYR A 246 16.27 8.67 9.35
CA TYR A 246 17.33 8.33 8.40
C TYR A 246 17.21 9.13 7.09
N LYS A 247 16.00 9.33 6.62
CA LYS A 247 15.73 10.23 5.49
C LYS A 247 15.79 11.72 5.87
N GLY A 248 16.16 12.10 7.14
CA GLY A 248 16.36 13.43 7.68
C GLY A 248 15.12 14.19 8.12
N SER A 249 14.05 13.53 8.39
CA SER A 249 12.96 14.14 9.13
C SER A 249 13.49 14.58 10.49
N SER A 250 13.57 15.89 10.72
CA SER A 250 14.14 16.42 11.95
C SER A 250 13.29 16.09 13.17
N GLY A 251 13.90 15.53 14.22
CA GLY A 251 13.50 15.69 15.62
C GLY A 251 12.14 15.25 16.12
N ALA A 252 11.19 14.92 15.25
CA ALA A 252 9.82 14.58 15.65
C ALA A 252 9.71 13.26 16.44
N TYR A 253 10.72 12.40 16.33
CA TYR A 253 10.76 11.07 16.93
C TYR A 253 11.90 10.90 17.93
N GLY A 254 12.50 12.02 18.38
CA GLY A 254 13.59 12.00 19.36
C GLY A 254 14.96 11.63 18.82
N CYS A 255 15.07 11.31 17.55
CA CYS A 255 16.34 11.10 16.86
C CYS A 255 16.68 12.30 15.98
N ALA A 256 17.97 12.59 15.81
CA ALA A 256 18.41 13.60 14.85
C ALA A 256 18.25 13.08 13.41
N GLY A 257 17.92 13.97 12.48
CA GLY A 257 18.00 13.67 11.06
C GLY A 257 19.46 13.64 10.58
N SER A 258 19.76 12.86 9.55
CA SER A 258 21.07 12.89 8.90
C SER A 258 21.28 14.22 8.19
N SER A 259 22.40 14.88 8.43
CA SER A 259 22.86 16.07 7.69
C SER A 259 23.95 15.73 6.68
N THR A 260 24.39 14.48 6.64
CA THR A 260 25.43 14.02 5.72
C THR A 260 24.90 13.99 4.30
N PRO A 261 25.60 14.52 3.30
CA PRO A 261 25.23 14.34 1.89
C PRO A 261 25.21 12.87 1.50
N SER A 262 24.36 12.52 0.56
CA SER A 262 24.42 11.20 -0.10
C SER A 262 25.78 10.98 -0.73
N GLN A 263 26.25 9.73 -0.77
CA GLN A 263 27.43 9.39 -1.53
C GLN A 263 27.24 9.75 -3.02
N ALA A 264 28.34 10.11 -3.68
CA ALA A 264 28.35 10.15 -5.13
C ALA A 264 27.97 8.77 -5.68
N TYR A 265 27.17 8.75 -6.70
CA TYR A 265 26.84 7.51 -7.40
C TYR A 265 28.13 6.84 -7.89
N THR A 266 28.38 5.64 -7.43
CA THR A 266 29.49 4.80 -7.87
C THR A 266 28.94 3.53 -8.49
N ASN A 267 29.19 3.33 -9.77
CA ASN A 267 28.85 2.10 -10.44
C ASN A 267 29.81 0.98 -10.01
N PRO A 268 29.34 -0.16 -9.48
CA PRO A 268 30.21 -1.26 -9.04
C PRO A 268 31.05 -1.86 -10.19
N ASN A 269 30.61 -1.66 -11.45
CA ASN A 269 31.31 -2.15 -12.64
C ASN A 269 32.19 -1.08 -13.30
N ASN A 270 32.37 0.08 -12.66
CA ASN A 270 33.10 1.23 -13.20
C ASN A 270 32.61 1.70 -14.59
N VAL A 271 31.34 1.49 -14.90
CA VAL A 271 30.71 1.95 -16.12
C VAL A 271 30.19 3.38 -15.92
N ASP A 272 30.52 4.30 -16.80
CA ASP A 272 30.00 5.67 -16.75
C ASP A 272 28.46 5.64 -16.96
N LEU A 273 27.73 6.40 -16.11
CA LEU A 273 26.27 6.56 -16.22
C LEU A 273 25.82 6.98 -17.63
N LYS A 274 26.59 7.81 -18.33
CA LYS A 274 26.29 8.21 -19.72
C LYS A 274 26.35 7.06 -20.70
N THR A 275 27.12 6.02 -20.39
CA THR A 275 27.20 4.82 -21.21
C THR A 275 25.96 3.92 -21.04
N VAL A 276 25.46 3.78 -19.83
CA VAL A 276 24.28 2.92 -19.53
C VAL A 276 22.96 3.66 -19.71
N ALA A 277 22.98 4.98 -19.63
CA ALA A 277 21.83 5.87 -19.82
C ALA A 277 22.23 7.07 -20.71
N PRO A 278 22.36 6.88 -22.03
CA PRO A 278 22.80 7.93 -22.94
C PRO A 278 21.91 9.19 -22.92
N GLY A 279 20.64 9.00 -22.55
CA GLY A 279 19.66 10.09 -22.42
C GLY A 279 19.70 10.85 -21.10
N ILE A 280 20.62 10.51 -20.17
CA ILE A 280 20.69 11.21 -18.87
C ILE A 280 21.03 12.69 -19.07
N SER A 281 20.25 13.57 -18.44
CA SER A 281 20.52 15.00 -18.53
C SER A 281 21.84 15.36 -17.83
N SER A 282 22.53 16.40 -18.34
CA SER A 282 23.78 16.87 -17.73
C SER A 282 23.57 17.33 -16.29
N ALA A 283 22.40 17.89 -15.96
CA ALA A 283 22.05 18.31 -14.61
C ALA A 283 21.94 17.10 -13.67
N LEU A 284 21.20 16.06 -14.06
CA LEU A 284 21.05 14.83 -13.28
C LEU A 284 22.38 14.09 -13.14
N TYR A 285 23.16 13.99 -14.22
CA TYR A 285 24.50 13.39 -14.19
C TYR A 285 25.41 14.09 -13.15
N THR A 286 25.46 15.42 -13.18
CA THR A 286 26.25 16.20 -12.22
C THR A 286 25.76 15.99 -10.79
N LEU A 287 24.46 15.96 -10.60
CA LEU A 287 23.84 15.78 -9.29
C LEU A 287 24.19 14.40 -8.68
N LEU A 288 24.16 13.35 -9.49
CA LEU A 288 24.46 11.98 -9.06
C LEU A 288 25.96 11.74 -8.81
N THR A 289 26.82 12.34 -9.64
CA THR A 289 28.27 12.13 -9.55
C THR A 289 28.98 13.10 -8.60
N ASN A 290 28.35 14.23 -8.27
CA ASN A 290 28.87 15.22 -7.32
C ASN A 290 27.74 15.78 -6.44
N PRO A 291 27.16 14.98 -5.54
CA PRO A 291 26.08 15.42 -4.70
C PRO A 291 26.58 16.45 -3.68
N THR A 292 25.94 17.63 -3.68
CA THR A 292 26.23 18.70 -2.71
C THR A 292 25.15 18.86 -1.65
N THR A 293 24.09 18.11 -1.77
CA THR A 293 22.89 18.23 -0.97
C THR A 293 22.74 17.04 -0.03
N PRO A 294 22.02 17.23 1.10
CA PRO A 294 21.77 16.18 2.05
C PRO A 294 21.00 14.99 1.45
N TRP A 295 21.09 13.88 2.12
CA TRP A 295 20.42 12.58 1.91
C TRP A 295 18.99 12.63 1.33
N GLN A 296 18.21 13.69 1.52
CA GLN A 296 16.86 13.86 0.94
C GLN A 296 16.79 13.63 -0.57
N GLN A 297 17.93 13.71 -1.25
CA GLN A 297 17.97 13.57 -2.69
C GLN A 297 17.85 12.12 -3.18
N ASP A 298 18.19 11.13 -2.37
CA ASP A 298 18.09 9.73 -2.80
C ASP A 298 16.66 9.35 -3.22
N GLN A 299 15.66 9.84 -2.50
CA GLN A 299 14.24 9.66 -2.87
C GLN A 299 13.86 10.33 -4.21
N ASN A 300 14.65 11.28 -4.68
CA ASN A 300 14.48 11.93 -5.99
C ASN A 300 15.41 11.30 -7.03
N TYR A 301 16.58 10.80 -6.61
CA TYR A 301 17.53 10.18 -7.53
C TYR A 301 17.01 8.86 -8.10
N LEU A 302 16.43 8.01 -7.28
CA LEU A 302 15.94 6.72 -7.75
C LEU A 302 14.89 6.86 -8.87
N PRO A 303 13.82 7.66 -8.72
CA PRO A 303 12.89 7.91 -9.83
C PRO A 303 13.58 8.53 -11.05
N ALA A 304 14.51 9.45 -10.87
CA ALA A 304 15.21 10.08 -11.97
C ALA A 304 16.15 9.10 -12.71
N LEU A 305 16.76 8.16 -12.02
CA LEU A 305 17.51 7.06 -12.64
C LEU A 305 16.61 6.16 -13.48
N SER A 306 15.40 5.86 -12.97
CA SER A 306 14.38 5.11 -13.69
C SER A 306 13.97 5.83 -14.99
N GLU A 307 13.61 7.10 -14.90
CA GLU A 307 13.24 7.92 -16.06
C GLU A 307 14.37 8.05 -17.10
N ALA A 308 15.62 8.06 -16.63
CA ALA A 308 16.77 8.09 -17.53
C ALA A 308 17.11 6.73 -18.16
N GLY A 309 16.37 5.66 -17.81
CA GLY A 309 16.58 4.32 -18.33
C GLY A 309 17.82 3.62 -17.76
N VAL A 310 18.31 4.04 -16.59
CA VAL A 310 19.43 3.37 -15.93
C VAL A 310 19.01 1.95 -15.54
N PRO A 311 19.77 0.89 -15.90
CA PRO A 311 19.43 -0.48 -15.51
C PRO A 311 19.39 -0.66 -13.99
N VAL A 312 18.50 -1.51 -13.49
CA VAL A 312 18.31 -1.77 -12.05
C VAL A 312 19.61 -2.14 -11.34
N ALA A 313 20.46 -2.97 -11.99
CA ALA A 313 21.77 -3.35 -11.44
C ALA A 313 22.75 -2.17 -11.24
N GLN A 314 22.40 -1.00 -11.72
CA GLN A 314 23.17 0.24 -11.61
C GLN A 314 22.52 1.25 -10.66
N ARG A 315 21.34 0.96 -10.12
CA ARG A 315 20.61 1.82 -9.17
C ARG A 315 20.93 1.37 -7.76
N ILE A 316 22.05 1.85 -7.21
CA ILE A 316 22.66 1.35 -5.97
C ILE A 316 22.42 2.33 -4.83
N PHE A 317 21.76 1.85 -3.78
CA PHE A 317 21.34 2.64 -2.62
C PHE A 317 21.57 1.89 -1.30
N GLY A 318 22.79 1.49 -1.01
CA GLY A 318 23.16 0.87 0.26
C GLY A 318 23.81 1.86 1.25
N LEU A 319 24.91 1.45 1.86
CA LEU A 319 25.67 2.27 2.79
C LEU A 319 26.10 3.59 2.13
N GLY A 320 25.92 4.68 2.85
CA GLY A 320 26.15 6.03 2.32
C GLY A 320 24.94 6.66 1.61
N HIS A 321 23.86 5.90 1.43
CA HIS A 321 22.57 6.33 0.93
C HIS A 321 21.48 6.14 1.97
N PHE A 322 20.29 6.70 1.75
CA PHE A 322 19.31 6.91 2.80
C PHE A 322 17.92 6.34 2.50
N LEU A 323 17.82 5.35 1.62
CA LEU A 323 16.57 4.64 1.39
C LEU A 323 16.37 3.56 2.46
N ARG A 324 15.25 3.63 3.15
CA ARG A 324 14.88 2.71 4.23
C ARG A 324 14.29 1.42 3.66
N PRO A 325 14.64 0.22 4.16
CA PRO A 325 14.00 -1.01 3.70
C PRO A 325 12.56 -1.11 4.18
N CYS A 326 11.69 -1.79 3.43
CA CYS A 326 10.39 -2.27 3.93
C CYS A 326 10.59 -3.28 5.05
N MET A 327 9.58 -3.52 5.89
CA MET A 327 9.69 -4.53 6.97
C MET A 327 9.60 -5.96 6.44
N VAL A 328 8.61 -6.24 5.60
CA VAL A 328 8.43 -7.52 4.91
C VAL A 328 8.39 -7.23 3.42
N GLU A 329 9.33 -7.78 2.66
CA GLU A 329 9.41 -7.57 1.22
C GLU A 329 9.59 -8.91 0.51
N PHE A 330 8.59 -9.29 -0.28
CA PHE A 330 8.60 -10.50 -1.10
C PHE A 330 8.50 -10.10 -2.57
N ILE A 331 9.48 -10.49 -3.39
CA ILE A 331 9.58 -10.08 -4.79
C ILE A 331 9.49 -11.30 -5.71
N GLY A 332 8.57 -11.30 -6.68
CA GLY A 332 8.41 -12.37 -7.66
C GLY A 332 8.05 -13.73 -7.04
N CYS A 333 7.38 -13.72 -5.89
CA CYS A 333 7.01 -14.93 -5.18
C CYS A 333 5.62 -15.43 -5.57
N THR A 334 5.41 -16.74 -5.46
CA THR A 334 4.09 -17.36 -5.70
C THR A 334 3.62 -18.15 -4.49
N ASN A 335 2.30 -18.16 -4.25
CA ASN A 335 1.68 -18.83 -3.11
C ASN A 335 2.26 -18.34 -1.78
N VAL A 336 1.93 -17.10 -1.45
CA VAL A 336 2.45 -16.37 -0.28
C VAL A 336 1.38 -16.31 0.80
N LEU A 337 1.71 -16.75 2.00
CA LEU A 337 0.86 -16.63 3.19
C LEU A 337 1.51 -15.72 4.24
N MET A 338 0.79 -14.70 4.66
CA MET A 338 1.10 -13.85 5.82
C MET A 338 -0.07 -13.93 6.79
N GLU A 339 0.14 -14.49 8.00
CA GLU A 339 -1.01 -14.81 8.85
C GLU A 339 -0.76 -14.68 10.34
N ASN A 340 -1.68 -13.99 11.06
CA ASN A 340 -1.77 -13.99 12.51
C ASN A 340 -0.50 -13.57 13.27
N TYR A 341 0.17 -12.53 12.84
CA TYR A 341 1.30 -11.94 13.56
C TYR A 341 1.17 -10.41 13.63
N HIS A 342 2.11 -9.79 14.29
CA HIS A 342 2.14 -8.36 14.59
C HIS A 342 3.46 -7.75 14.09
N THR A 343 3.40 -6.64 13.34
CA THR A 343 4.57 -5.83 13.00
C THR A 343 4.59 -4.55 13.79
N GLN A 344 5.77 -4.15 14.28
CA GLN A 344 5.96 -2.98 15.16
C GLN A 344 7.22 -2.20 14.78
N ASN A 345 7.16 -0.87 14.92
CA ASN A 345 8.34 0.00 14.75
C ASN A 345 9.12 -0.29 13.47
N THR A 346 8.42 -0.34 12.34
CA THR A 346 8.98 -0.74 11.05
C THR A 346 9.79 0.39 10.42
N PRO A 347 10.86 0.09 9.68
CA PRO A 347 11.70 1.14 9.08
C PRO A 347 10.97 1.97 8.02
N PHE A 348 10.09 1.34 7.24
CA PHE A 348 9.34 1.90 6.11
C PHE A 348 8.01 1.15 5.98
N TRP A 349 7.47 0.92 4.78
CA TRP A 349 6.27 0.15 4.53
C TRP A 349 6.30 -1.21 5.25
N GLN A 350 5.18 -1.57 5.87
CA GLN A 350 5.18 -2.74 6.75
C GLN A 350 5.15 -4.06 5.96
N HIS A 351 4.30 -4.15 4.93
CA HIS A 351 4.18 -5.35 4.09
C HIS A 351 4.16 -4.96 2.62
N HIS A 352 5.19 -5.34 1.88
CA HIS A 352 5.39 -4.97 0.49
C HIS A 352 5.67 -6.19 -0.40
N PRO A 353 4.65 -7.01 -0.71
CA PRO A 353 4.79 -7.99 -1.77
C PRO A 353 4.81 -7.28 -3.13
N THR A 354 5.78 -7.64 -3.99
CA THR A 354 5.98 -7.06 -5.32
C THR A 354 5.99 -8.18 -6.36
N ASP A 355 5.27 -8.03 -7.48
CA ASP A 355 5.21 -9.04 -8.54
C ASP A 355 4.87 -10.45 -8.01
N CYS A 356 4.06 -10.51 -6.96
CA CYS A 356 3.66 -11.77 -6.34
C CYS A 356 2.31 -12.24 -6.88
N THR A 357 2.17 -13.56 -6.97
CA THR A 357 0.91 -14.19 -7.40
C THR A 357 0.39 -15.12 -6.32
N ASN A 358 -0.93 -15.11 -6.07
CA ASN A 358 -1.61 -15.85 -5.02
C ASN A 358 -1.08 -15.44 -3.63
N VAL A 359 -1.45 -14.26 -3.19
CA VAL A 359 -1.05 -13.69 -1.90
C VAL A 359 -2.23 -13.67 -0.95
N VAL A 360 -2.06 -14.24 0.23
CA VAL A 360 -3.02 -14.14 1.33
C VAL A 360 -2.35 -13.45 2.50
N ILE A 361 -2.94 -12.35 2.95
CA ILE A 361 -2.60 -11.71 4.23
C ILE A 361 -3.87 -11.64 5.08
N ARG A 362 -3.84 -12.26 6.26
CA ARG A 362 -5.03 -12.30 7.13
C ARG A 362 -4.71 -12.29 8.63
N GLY A 363 -5.56 -11.62 9.40
CA GLY A 363 -5.41 -11.54 10.84
C GLY A 363 -4.08 -10.91 11.31
N VAL A 364 -3.39 -10.22 10.43
CA VAL A 364 -2.12 -9.53 10.74
C VAL A 364 -2.42 -8.16 11.33
N MET A 365 -1.68 -7.79 12.36
CA MET A 365 -1.71 -6.46 12.94
C MET A 365 -0.51 -5.65 12.43
N ALA A 366 -0.78 -4.63 11.63
CA ALA A 366 0.20 -3.67 11.15
C ALA A 366 0.19 -2.45 12.09
N ASP A 367 1.16 -2.38 13.02
CA ASP A 367 1.18 -1.42 14.12
C ASP A 367 2.51 -0.63 14.14
N SER A 368 2.61 0.32 13.22
CA SER A 368 3.77 1.20 13.16
C SER A 368 3.36 2.58 12.63
N ILE A 369 3.54 3.59 13.47
CA ILE A 369 3.04 4.96 13.24
C ILE A 369 4.11 5.94 12.79
N GLY A 370 5.26 5.46 12.37
CA GLY A 370 6.35 6.27 11.82
C GLY A 370 6.07 6.78 10.40
N PRO A 371 6.99 7.60 9.86
CA PRO A 371 6.83 8.19 8.53
C PRO A 371 6.90 7.11 7.44
N ASN A 372 5.93 7.11 6.52
CA ASN A 372 5.77 6.12 5.46
C ASN A 372 5.66 4.68 6.01
N ASN A 373 5.02 4.52 7.16
CA ASN A 373 4.68 3.20 7.68
C ASN A 373 3.27 2.82 7.22
N ASP A 374 3.12 2.70 5.90
CA ASP A 374 1.94 2.13 5.27
C ASP A 374 1.78 0.68 5.74
N GLY A 375 0.54 0.19 5.87
CA GLY A 375 0.28 -1.12 6.46
C GLY A 375 0.47 -2.27 5.48
N PHE A 376 -0.12 -2.17 4.29
CA PHE A 376 -0.07 -3.18 3.25
C PHE A 376 0.00 -2.55 1.85
N ASP A 377 1.09 -2.77 1.16
CA ASP A 377 1.43 -2.17 -0.14
C ASP A 377 1.70 -3.25 -1.19
N PRO A 378 0.68 -3.98 -1.67
CA PRO A 378 0.89 -4.93 -2.75
C PRO A 378 1.17 -4.17 -4.05
N ASP A 379 2.36 -4.42 -4.66
CA ASP A 379 2.83 -3.73 -5.87
C ASP A 379 2.85 -4.70 -7.05
N ALA A 380 2.07 -4.43 -8.09
CA ALA A 380 1.92 -5.26 -9.28
C ALA A 380 1.60 -6.74 -8.98
N CYS A 381 0.95 -7.01 -7.85
CA CYS A 381 0.55 -8.35 -7.45
C CYS A 381 -0.72 -8.79 -8.17
N ASN A 382 -0.87 -10.11 -8.36
CA ASN A 382 -2.06 -10.71 -8.93
C ASN A 382 -2.66 -11.76 -8.00
N ASN A 383 -3.99 -11.71 -7.84
CA ASN A 383 -4.75 -12.64 -7.02
C ASN A 383 -4.37 -12.53 -5.53
N VAL A 384 -4.92 -11.50 -4.87
CA VAL A 384 -4.57 -11.09 -3.51
C VAL A 384 -5.81 -11.09 -2.63
N LEU A 385 -5.70 -11.68 -1.44
CA LEU A 385 -6.69 -11.60 -0.36
C LEU A 385 -6.08 -10.92 0.85
N CYS A 386 -6.66 -9.77 1.25
CA CYS A 386 -6.40 -9.09 2.51
C CYS A 386 -7.66 -9.24 3.38
N ASP A 387 -7.58 -10.00 4.47
CA ASP A 387 -8.74 -10.36 5.29
C ASP A 387 -8.48 -10.18 6.79
N GLY A 388 -9.33 -9.42 7.46
CA GLY A 388 -9.29 -9.29 8.91
C GLY A 388 -8.04 -8.63 9.48
N MET A 389 -7.35 -7.80 8.72
CA MET A 389 -6.21 -7.04 9.23
C MET A 389 -6.63 -5.92 10.17
N VAL A 390 -5.73 -5.59 11.10
CA VAL A 390 -5.84 -4.41 11.98
C VAL A 390 -4.70 -3.46 11.67
N PHE A 391 -5.03 -2.18 11.44
CA PHE A 391 -4.07 -1.15 11.05
C PHE A 391 -3.98 -0.04 12.08
N ASN A 392 -2.76 0.23 12.57
CA ASN A 392 -2.34 1.43 13.29
C ASN A 392 -1.13 1.98 12.52
N THR A 393 -1.36 2.82 11.52
CA THR A 393 -0.32 3.20 10.56
C THR A 393 0.03 4.67 10.63
N GLY A 394 1.24 4.98 10.26
CA GLY A 394 1.73 6.35 10.14
C GLY A 394 1.55 6.95 8.74
N ASP A 395 1.09 6.15 7.79
CA ASP A 395 0.73 6.54 6.42
C ASP A 395 -0.51 5.72 5.99
N ASP A 396 -0.72 5.40 4.72
CA ASP A 396 -1.92 4.70 4.28
C ASP A 396 -2.06 3.31 4.96
N CYS A 397 -3.29 2.89 5.30
CA CYS A 397 -3.52 1.55 5.83
C CYS A 397 -3.25 0.49 4.76
N ILE A 398 -3.87 0.66 3.59
CA ILE A 398 -3.67 -0.17 2.41
C ILE A 398 -3.39 0.76 1.23
N ALA A 399 -2.30 0.51 0.49
CA ALA A 399 -1.99 1.25 -0.72
C ALA A 399 -1.56 0.30 -1.85
N ILE A 400 -2.52 -0.06 -2.70
CA ILE A 400 -2.27 -0.92 -3.86
C ILE A 400 -1.49 -0.14 -4.90
N LYS A 401 -0.41 -0.72 -5.39
CA LYS A 401 0.55 -0.09 -6.30
C LYS A 401 0.84 -0.95 -7.53
N SER A 402 1.39 -0.35 -8.58
CA SER A 402 1.80 -1.06 -9.80
C SER A 402 2.89 -0.30 -10.56
N GLY A 403 4.00 -0.06 -9.89
CA GLY A 403 5.14 0.63 -10.47
C GLY A 403 5.03 2.14 -10.48
N LYS A 404 6.18 2.79 -10.39
CA LYS A 404 6.33 4.24 -10.42
C LYS A 404 6.96 4.68 -11.72
N ASP A 405 6.28 5.60 -12.39
CA ASP A 405 6.74 6.23 -13.62
C ASP A 405 7.01 5.17 -14.70
N LEU A 406 8.25 4.91 -15.09
CA LEU A 406 8.61 3.93 -16.13
C LEU A 406 8.90 2.51 -15.58
N ASP A 407 9.00 2.32 -14.28
CA ASP A 407 9.22 0.97 -13.69
C ASP A 407 7.90 0.18 -13.63
N THR A 408 7.41 -0.20 -14.79
CA THR A 408 6.11 -0.87 -14.99
C THR A 408 6.25 -2.27 -15.58
N GLU A 409 7.43 -2.86 -15.54
CA GLU A 409 7.76 -4.15 -16.14
C GLU A 409 6.97 -5.33 -15.55
N TYR A 410 6.48 -5.20 -14.32
CA TYR A 410 5.65 -6.21 -13.67
C TYR A 410 4.16 -6.10 -14.04
N GLY A 411 3.77 -5.03 -14.75
CA GLY A 411 2.41 -4.83 -15.22
C GLY A 411 1.44 -4.34 -14.14
N ALA A 412 0.17 -4.64 -14.32
CA ALA A 412 -0.89 -4.15 -13.46
C ALA A 412 -1.03 -4.96 -12.16
N ALA A 413 -1.41 -4.28 -11.08
CA ALA A 413 -1.98 -4.93 -9.90
C ALA A 413 -3.42 -5.38 -10.19
N GLN A 414 -3.73 -6.66 -9.99
CA GLN A 414 -4.98 -7.27 -10.47
C GLN A 414 -5.62 -8.21 -9.45
N ASN A 415 -6.96 -8.25 -9.45
CA ASN A 415 -7.71 -9.27 -8.72
C ASN A 415 -7.45 -9.24 -7.21
N HIS A 416 -7.66 -8.09 -6.61
CA HIS A 416 -7.48 -7.88 -5.17
C HIS A 416 -8.82 -7.92 -4.45
N VAL A 417 -8.89 -8.67 -3.36
CA VAL A 417 -10.01 -8.65 -2.41
C VAL A 417 -9.51 -8.15 -1.06
N VAL A 418 -10.18 -7.12 -0.54
CA VAL A 418 -9.93 -6.54 0.79
C VAL A 418 -11.21 -6.64 1.60
N GLN A 419 -11.18 -7.32 2.75
CA GLN A 419 -12.39 -7.47 3.55
C GLN A 419 -12.14 -7.55 5.06
N ASN A 420 -13.18 -7.20 5.84
CA ASN A 420 -13.24 -7.38 7.30
C ASN A 420 -12.10 -6.68 8.05
N CYS A 421 -11.53 -5.62 7.52
CA CYS A 421 -10.38 -4.93 8.10
C CYS A 421 -10.82 -3.83 9.07
N THR A 422 -10.01 -3.60 10.11
CA THR A 422 -10.18 -2.52 11.08
C THR A 422 -9.01 -1.55 10.98
N MET A 423 -9.31 -0.26 10.82
CA MET A 423 -8.33 0.80 10.62
C MET A 423 -8.46 1.83 11.75
N ASN A 424 -7.43 1.98 12.57
CA ASN A 424 -7.44 2.85 13.74
C ASN A 424 -6.74 4.20 13.51
N SER A 425 -5.80 4.25 12.60
CA SER A 425 -5.08 5.45 12.18
C SER A 425 -4.50 5.27 10.79
N GLY A 426 -4.16 6.35 10.12
CA GLY A 426 -3.53 6.34 8.80
C GLY A 426 -3.84 7.60 8.00
N HIS A 427 -3.24 7.75 6.81
CA HIS A 427 -3.55 8.85 5.90
C HIS A 427 -4.70 8.52 4.94
N GLY A 428 -4.78 7.27 4.49
CA GLY A 428 -5.86 6.73 3.68
C GLY A 428 -6.26 5.33 4.15
N GLY A 429 -7.55 4.99 4.12
CA GLY A 429 -8.03 3.67 4.49
C GLY A 429 -7.69 2.64 3.41
N ILE A 430 -8.44 2.65 2.32
CA ILE A 430 -8.08 1.90 1.11
C ILE A 430 -7.65 2.89 0.03
N THR A 431 -6.39 2.78 -0.40
CA THR A 431 -5.75 3.67 -1.37
C THR A 431 -5.31 2.89 -2.60
N LEU A 432 -5.54 3.44 -3.79
CA LEU A 432 -4.98 2.98 -5.05
C LEU A 432 -3.95 4.03 -5.52
N GLY A 433 -2.68 3.62 -5.62
CA GLY A 433 -1.57 4.54 -5.94
C GLY A 433 -0.78 5.01 -4.72
N SER A 434 0.04 6.11 -4.85
CA SER A 434 0.20 6.97 -6.04
C SER A 434 0.96 6.30 -7.19
N GLU A 435 1.76 5.31 -6.89
CA GLU A 435 2.55 4.54 -7.83
C GLU A 435 1.62 3.53 -8.54
N MET A 436 1.21 3.87 -9.77
CA MET A 436 0.26 3.05 -10.53
C MET A 436 0.53 3.07 -12.04
N GLY A 437 1.79 3.23 -12.41
CA GLY A 437 2.19 3.30 -13.82
C GLY A 437 1.79 2.07 -14.64
N GLY A 438 1.79 0.88 -14.05
CA GLY A 438 1.34 -0.36 -14.68
C GLY A 438 -0.19 -0.56 -14.70
N GLY A 439 -0.92 0.26 -13.95
CA GLY A 439 -2.38 0.16 -13.81
C GLY A 439 -2.84 -0.71 -12.62
N ILE A 440 -4.08 -0.47 -12.17
CA ILE A 440 -4.72 -1.22 -11.09
C ILE A 440 -6.12 -1.60 -11.53
N GLU A 441 -6.49 -2.88 -11.43
CA GLU A 441 -7.80 -3.33 -11.85
C GLU A 441 -8.38 -4.49 -11.04
N ASN A 442 -9.70 -4.61 -11.07
CA ASN A 442 -10.44 -5.68 -10.39
C ASN A 442 -10.16 -5.69 -8.89
N VAL A 443 -10.39 -4.55 -8.23
CA VAL A 443 -10.23 -4.40 -6.78
C VAL A 443 -11.62 -4.41 -6.13
N TYR A 444 -11.80 -5.29 -5.17
CA TYR A 444 -13.06 -5.52 -4.48
C TYR A 444 -12.87 -5.37 -2.98
N ALA A 445 -13.53 -4.41 -2.36
CA ALA A 445 -13.45 -4.16 -0.92
C ALA A 445 -14.82 -4.25 -0.26
N ARG A 446 -14.88 -4.84 0.95
CA ARG A 446 -16.10 -4.84 1.76
C ARG A 446 -15.84 -4.92 3.26
N ASN A 447 -16.85 -4.51 4.05
CA ASN A 447 -16.85 -4.63 5.51
C ASN A 447 -15.60 -4.01 6.15
N LEU A 448 -15.32 -2.75 5.84
CA LEU A 448 -14.20 -2.01 6.41
C LEU A 448 -14.70 -1.14 7.57
N THR A 449 -14.07 -1.26 8.73
CA THR A 449 -14.37 -0.43 9.89
C THR A 449 -13.20 0.50 10.18
N MET A 450 -13.43 1.79 10.05
CA MET A 450 -12.42 2.82 10.29
C MET A 450 -12.73 3.50 11.62
N LEU A 451 -12.14 2.97 12.69
CA LEU A 451 -12.38 3.44 14.06
C LEU A 451 -11.73 4.78 14.35
N ASN A 452 -10.63 5.09 13.65
CA ASN A 452 -9.93 6.36 13.78
C ASN A 452 -9.62 6.72 15.24
N GLN A 453 -9.07 5.79 16.00
CA GLN A 453 -8.88 5.92 17.46
C GLN A 453 -7.69 6.81 17.83
N PHE A 454 -6.73 6.99 16.92
CA PHE A 454 -5.46 7.69 17.18
C PHE A 454 -5.34 9.01 16.42
N TRP A 455 -6.40 9.78 16.37
CA TRP A 455 -6.49 11.03 15.61
C TRP A 455 -5.39 12.04 15.94
N ALA A 456 -4.97 12.10 17.20
CA ALA A 456 -3.95 13.05 17.63
C ALA A 456 -2.59 12.80 16.97
N THR A 457 -2.34 11.57 16.50
CA THR A 457 -1.08 11.15 15.90
C THR A 457 -1.18 11.07 14.39
N ASN A 458 -2.16 10.31 13.88
CA ASN A 458 -2.36 10.09 12.45
C ASN A 458 -3.87 9.96 12.17
N SER A 459 -4.49 11.07 11.82
CA SER A 459 -5.91 11.10 11.52
C SER A 459 -6.19 10.41 10.19
N LEU A 460 -7.01 9.36 10.21
CA LEU A 460 -7.52 8.73 9.01
C LEU A 460 -8.63 9.60 8.41
N ASN A 461 -8.26 10.52 7.54
CA ASN A 461 -9.18 11.53 6.99
C ASN A 461 -9.82 11.10 5.67
N ILE A 462 -9.22 10.18 4.95
CA ILE A 462 -9.68 9.72 3.64
C ILE A 462 -9.97 8.23 3.73
N ALA A 463 -11.23 7.85 3.62
CA ALA A 463 -11.62 6.45 3.73
C ALA A 463 -11.27 5.66 2.46
N ILE A 464 -11.60 6.23 1.30
CA ILE A 464 -11.41 5.61 -0.02
C ILE A 464 -10.63 6.61 -0.88
N ARG A 465 -9.53 6.15 -1.44
CA ARG A 465 -8.61 7.04 -2.12
C ARG A 465 -8.08 6.46 -3.42
N ILE A 466 -8.13 7.25 -4.50
CA ILE A 466 -7.30 7.08 -5.69
C ILE A 466 -6.36 8.28 -5.71
N LYS A 467 -5.05 8.06 -5.75
CA LYS A 467 -4.06 9.14 -5.83
C LYS A 467 -3.04 8.84 -6.92
N THR A 468 -2.85 9.78 -7.82
CA THR A 468 -1.87 9.69 -8.91
C THR A 468 -1.60 11.07 -9.48
N ASN A 469 -0.78 11.16 -10.52
CA ASN A 469 -0.51 12.43 -11.19
C ASN A 469 -0.15 12.23 -12.66
N MET A 470 0.12 13.34 -13.36
CA MET A 470 0.44 13.35 -14.79
C MET A 470 1.81 12.75 -15.14
N ASN A 471 2.63 12.39 -14.15
CA ASN A 471 3.92 11.74 -14.33
C ASN A 471 3.83 10.20 -14.27
N ARG A 472 2.79 9.66 -13.60
CA ARG A 472 2.64 8.23 -13.33
C ARG A 472 2.11 7.43 -14.52
N GLY A 473 1.09 7.93 -15.19
CA GLY A 473 0.34 7.15 -16.19
C GLY A 473 -0.55 6.10 -15.56
N GLY A 474 -0.74 5.00 -16.26
CA GLY A 474 -1.50 3.85 -15.82
C GLY A 474 -3.03 4.06 -15.81
N PHE A 475 -3.71 3.21 -15.09
CA PHE A 475 -5.18 3.25 -15.01
C PHE A 475 -5.68 2.68 -13.68
N VAL A 476 -6.87 3.10 -13.29
CA VAL A 476 -7.73 2.41 -12.32
C VAL A 476 -9.03 2.03 -13.01
N ARG A 477 -9.39 0.76 -12.97
CA ARG A 477 -10.67 0.29 -13.49
C ARG A 477 -11.23 -0.87 -12.68
N ASN A 478 -12.58 -0.98 -12.64
CA ASN A 478 -13.25 -2.04 -11.88
C ASN A 478 -12.89 -2.01 -10.39
N PHE A 479 -13.09 -0.85 -9.76
CA PHE A 479 -12.91 -0.69 -8.32
C PHE A 479 -14.27 -0.67 -7.63
N TYR A 480 -14.51 -1.65 -6.76
CA TYR A 480 -15.80 -1.86 -6.09
C TYR A 480 -15.61 -1.85 -4.57
N VAL A 481 -16.34 -0.97 -3.88
CA VAL A 481 -16.33 -0.88 -2.42
C VAL A 481 -17.76 -1.02 -1.90
N ASN A 482 -17.98 -1.95 -0.97
CA ASN A 482 -19.28 -2.19 -0.37
C ASN A 482 -19.20 -2.30 1.16
N GLY A 483 -19.63 -1.26 1.84
CA GLY A 483 -19.64 -1.24 3.30
C GLY A 483 -18.34 -0.71 3.92
N VAL A 484 -18.34 0.59 4.20
CA VAL A 484 -17.31 1.26 5.00
C VAL A 484 -18.01 2.02 6.13
N THR A 485 -17.59 1.77 7.35
CA THR A 485 -18.18 2.41 8.53
C THR A 485 -17.13 3.21 9.28
N LEU A 486 -17.42 4.49 9.55
CA LEU A 486 -16.59 5.39 10.36
C LEU A 486 -17.40 5.82 11.60
N PRO A 487 -17.54 4.94 12.62
CA PRO A 487 -18.47 5.17 13.75
C PRO A 487 -18.00 6.28 14.69
N ASN A 488 -16.69 6.51 14.78
CA ASN A 488 -16.10 7.54 15.65
C ASN A 488 -15.88 8.88 14.96
N GLY A 489 -16.18 8.94 13.66
CA GLY A 489 -16.06 10.16 12.88
C GLY A 489 -14.74 10.33 12.14
N VAL A 490 -14.57 11.50 11.57
CA VAL A 490 -13.42 11.92 10.78
C VAL A 490 -13.03 13.32 11.19
N SER A 491 -11.74 13.60 11.32
CA SER A 491 -11.22 14.95 11.51
C SER A 491 -10.67 15.48 10.20
N LEU A 492 -11.41 16.35 9.56
CA LEU A 492 -10.96 17.06 8.36
C LEU A 492 -10.22 18.34 8.75
N THR A 493 -8.97 18.48 8.36
CA THR A 493 -8.13 19.64 8.66
C THR A 493 -7.92 20.48 7.42
N GLY A 494 -8.07 21.79 7.55
CA GLY A 494 -7.69 22.75 6.52
C GLY A 494 -8.80 23.15 5.56
N GLY A 495 -8.46 23.95 4.57
CA GLY A 495 -9.33 24.42 3.51
C GLY A 495 -9.72 23.30 2.56
N GLY A 496 -10.73 23.54 1.75
CA GLY A 496 -11.17 22.59 0.74
C GLY A 496 -10.07 22.19 -0.24
N TYR A 497 -10.21 21.04 -0.84
CA TYR A 497 -9.39 20.66 -1.96
C TYR A 497 -9.56 21.67 -3.10
N GLY A 498 -8.50 22.01 -3.76
CA GLY A 498 -8.49 22.88 -4.93
C GLY A 498 -7.34 22.51 -5.83
N SER A 499 -7.47 22.76 -7.13
CA SER A 499 -6.39 22.48 -8.06
C SER A 499 -5.14 23.26 -7.69
N LYS A 500 -4.01 22.61 -7.72
CA LYS A 500 -2.71 23.18 -7.36
C LYS A 500 -2.07 24.00 -8.46
N LEU A 501 -2.64 23.97 -9.66
CA LEU A 501 -2.18 24.76 -10.81
C LEU A 501 -2.50 26.25 -10.68
N LEU A 502 -2.70 26.72 -9.50
CA LEU A 502 -3.48 27.94 -9.32
C LEU A 502 -2.69 29.22 -9.32
N THR A 503 -1.42 29.21 -9.09
CA THR A 503 -0.66 30.46 -9.03
C THR A 503 -0.26 30.93 -10.43
N GLY A 504 -1.03 31.86 -10.97
CA GLY A 504 -0.76 32.47 -12.27
C GLY A 504 -1.26 31.72 -13.51
N SER A 505 -1.95 30.59 -13.34
CA SER A 505 -2.54 29.85 -14.45
C SER A 505 -3.94 30.38 -14.83
N PRO A 506 -4.32 30.41 -16.11
CA PRO A 506 -5.67 30.77 -16.53
C PRO A 506 -6.77 29.88 -15.95
N ILE A 507 -6.45 28.67 -15.54
CA ILE A 507 -7.39 27.75 -14.88
C ILE A 507 -7.86 28.29 -13.52
N ASN A 508 -7.06 29.09 -12.86
CA ASN A 508 -7.38 29.71 -11.58
C ASN A 508 -8.58 30.61 -11.57
N ALA A 509 -8.84 31.28 -12.68
CA ALA A 509 -9.95 32.20 -12.81
C ALA A 509 -11.32 31.50 -12.83
N THR A 510 -11.33 30.17 -12.90
CA THR A 510 -12.53 29.36 -13.09
C THR A 510 -12.61 28.17 -12.15
N VAL A 511 -12.13 28.32 -10.92
CA VAL A 511 -12.30 27.27 -9.89
C VAL A 511 -13.78 27.09 -9.62
N PRO A 512 -14.38 25.99 -10.04
CA PRO A 512 -15.80 25.78 -9.85
C PRO A 512 -16.12 25.32 -8.44
N LEU A 513 -17.38 25.34 -8.12
CA LEU A 513 -17.93 24.80 -6.89
C LEU A 513 -17.43 25.47 -5.60
N GLY A 514 -17.06 26.76 -5.67
CA GLY A 514 -16.75 27.54 -4.48
C GLY A 514 -15.52 27.07 -3.71
N VAL A 515 -14.61 26.37 -4.36
CA VAL A 515 -13.31 26.04 -3.75
C VAL A 515 -12.53 27.32 -3.58
N ALA A 516 -12.24 27.69 -2.33
CA ALA A 516 -11.30 28.76 -2.04
C ALA A 516 -9.98 28.41 -2.74
N SER A 517 -9.38 29.37 -3.43
CA SER A 517 -8.07 29.17 -4.06
C SER A 517 -7.14 28.53 -3.04
N ALA A 518 -6.73 27.32 -3.30
CA ALA A 518 -5.63 26.74 -2.54
C ALA A 518 -4.50 27.76 -2.64
N THR A 519 -4.10 28.32 -1.53
CA THR A 519 -2.85 29.06 -1.48
C THR A 519 -1.79 28.17 -2.08
N ALA A 520 -0.99 28.70 -2.99
CA ALA A 520 0.14 28.03 -3.58
C ALA A 520 1.00 27.36 -2.50
N GLY A 521 0.81 26.11 -2.27
CA GLY A 521 1.36 25.39 -1.15
C GLY A 521 0.49 24.18 -0.95
N ASN A 522 0.95 23.12 -1.49
CA ASN A 522 0.58 21.75 -1.24
C ASN A 522 -0.62 21.57 -0.30
N PRO A 523 -1.83 21.36 -0.77
CA PRO A 523 -2.79 20.73 0.09
C PRO A 523 -2.15 19.42 0.52
N SER A 524 -1.94 19.26 1.83
CA SER A 524 -1.44 18.01 2.35
C SER A 524 -2.37 16.88 1.90
N ALA A 525 -1.85 15.67 1.80
CA ALA A 525 -2.63 14.47 1.51
C ALA A 525 -3.84 14.27 2.44
N SER A 526 -3.90 15.03 3.55
CA SER A 526 -5.01 15.09 4.51
C SER A 526 -6.14 16.05 4.12
N GLN A 527 -6.04 16.77 3.01
CA GLN A 527 -7.05 17.73 2.54
C GLN A 527 -7.96 17.13 1.46
N GLY A 528 -8.32 15.89 1.56
CA GLY A 528 -9.33 15.28 0.72
C GLY A 528 -10.69 15.20 1.40
N GLY A 529 -11.67 14.68 0.69
CA GLY A 529 -12.94 14.21 1.24
C GLY A 529 -12.83 12.78 1.77
N LEU A 530 -13.91 12.28 2.33
CA LEU A 530 -14.00 10.86 2.73
C LEU A 530 -13.74 9.91 1.54
N ILE A 531 -14.22 10.31 0.36
CA ILE A 531 -13.91 9.68 -0.93
C ILE A 531 -13.11 10.69 -1.75
N THR A 532 -11.89 10.34 -2.11
CA THR A 532 -10.98 11.23 -2.84
C THR A 532 -10.39 10.54 -4.07
N PHE A 533 -10.63 11.09 -5.23
CA PHE A 533 -9.92 10.79 -6.47
C PHE A 533 -9.02 11.99 -6.78
N ASP A 534 -7.71 11.82 -6.67
CA ASP A 534 -6.71 12.86 -6.90
C ASP A 534 -5.73 12.44 -7.99
N CYS A 535 -6.02 12.83 -9.24
CA CYS A 535 -5.13 12.62 -10.37
C CYS A 535 -4.14 13.77 -10.59
N ASP A 536 -4.00 14.65 -9.59
CA ASP A 536 -3.01 15.74 -9.56
C ASP A 536 -2.25 15.74 -8.21
N TYR A 537 -1.99 14.55 -7.69
CA TYR A 537 -1.33 14.35 -6.40
C TYR A 537 0.14 14.78 -6.45
N GLN A 538 0.56 15.64 -5.52
CA GLN A 538 1.92 16.18 -5.42
C GLN A 538 2.47 16.75 -6.75
N PRO A 539 1.75 17.61 -7.42
CA PRO A 539 2.10 18.05 -8.77
C PRO A 539 3.39 18.88 -8.83
N ALA A 540 3.82 19.51 -7.72
CA ALA A 540 5.11 20.23 -7.66
C ALA A 540 6.33 19.33 -7.87
N GLY A 541 6.17 18.00 -7.70
CA GLY A 541 7.20 17.00 -7.98
C GLY A 541 7.13 16.43 -9.41
N ASP A 542 6.15 16.84 -10.22
CA ASP A 542 6.00 16.31 -11.57
C ASP A 542 7.00 16.96 -12.52
N ALA A 543 8.03 16.20 -12.86
CA ALA A 543 8.98 16.60 -13.91
C ALA A 543 8.40 16.41 -15.32
N ILE A 544 7.49 15.46 -15.47
CA ILE A 544 6.85 15.06 -16.72
C ILE A 544 5.33 15.07 -16.52
N ARG A 545 4.61 15.72 -17.42
CA ARG A 545 3.14 15.84 -17.34
C ARG A 545 2.46 15.35 -18.63
N THR A 546 2.94 14.26 -19.17
CA THR A 546 2.48 13.72 -20.44
C THR A 546 1.86 12.32 -20.32
N ARG A 547 1.73 11.79 -19.11
CA ARG A 547 1.20 10.46 -18.83
C ARG A 547 -0.04 10.56 -17.93
N PRO A 548 -1.20 10.97 -18.46
CA PRO A 548 -2.42 11.05 -17.68
C PRO A 548 -2.88 9.65 -17.30
N ALA A 549 -3.35 9.51 -16.07
CA ALA A 549 -4.00 8.29 -15.62
C ALA A 549 -5.44 8.17 -16.13
N LEU A 550 -5.88 6.96 -16.40
CA LEU A 550 -7.26 6.65 -16.75
C LEU A 550 -7.99 6.11 -15.51
N VAL A 551 -9.08 6.77 -15.09
CA VAL A 551 -9.92 6.30 -14.00
C VAL A 551 -11.34 6.05 -14.51
N GLN A 552 -11.80 4.79 -14.41
CA GLN A 552 -13.09 4.39 -14.94
C GLN A 552 -13.70 3.20 -14.19
N ASN A 553 -15.02 3.10 -14.20
CA ASN A 553 -15.80 2.02 -13.59
C ASN A 553 -15.47 1.82 -12.09
N VAL A 554 -15.82 2.84 -11.30
CA VAL A 554 -15.66 2.85 -9.83
C VAL A 554 -17.03 2.83 -9.19
N ASN A 555 -17.29 1.85 -8.33
CA ASN A 555 -18.56 1.68 -7.66
C ASN A 555 -18.36 1.65 -6.15
N ILE A 556 -18.91 2.63 -5.44
CA ILE A 556 -18.80 2.76 -3.99
C ILE A 556 -20.22 2.77 -3.42
N THR A 557 -20.49 1.86 -2.51
CA THR A 557 -21.81 1.75 -1.89
C THR A 557 -21.73 1.48 -0.39
N ASN A 558 -22.77 1.90 0.35
CA ASN A 558 -22.92 1.64 1.77
C ASN A 558 -21.75 2.21 2.61
N VAL A 559 -21.40 3.48 2.40
CA VAL A 559 -20.43 4.19 3.24
C VAL A 559 -21.18 5.05 4.26
N THR A 560 -20.87 4.88 5.54
CA THR A 560 -21.47 5.65 6.63
C THR A 560 -20.40 6.30 7.51
N ALA A 561 -20.54 7.58 7.77
CA ALA A 561 -19.68 8.33 8.68
C ALA A 561 -20.52 9.06 9.72
N SER A 562 -20.18 8.87 11.00
CA SER A 562 -20.77 9.62 12.11
C SER A 562 -19.78 10.64 12.66
N ASN A 563 -20.25 11.68 13.35
CA ASN A 563 -19.41 12.59 14.13
C ASN A 563 -18.23 13.19 13.32
N VAL A 564 -18.52 13.73 12.14
CA VAL A 564 -17.51 14.42 11.34
C VAL A 564 -17.11 15.71 12.03
N THR A 565 -15.83 15.88 12.35
CA THR A 565 -15.26 17.07 12.97
C THR A 565 -14.47 17.85 11.93
N LEU A 566 -14.78 19.13 11.79
CA LEU A 566 -13.97 20.05 10.99
C LEU A 566 -12.82 20.58 11.84
N GLY A 567 -11.57 20.37 11.41
CA GLY A 567 -10.40 20.95 12.05
C GLY A 567 -10.36 22.48 11.86
N SER A 568 -9.65 23.16 12.71
CA SER A 568 -9.46 24.60 12.91
C SER A 568 -10.37 25.63 12.17
N ALA A 569 -10.73 26.66 12.91
CA ALA A 569 -11.85 27.58 12.68
C ALA A 569 -11.79 28.50 11.43
N THR A 570 -10.75 28.52 10.66
CA THR A 570 -10.62 29.43 9.53
C THR A 570 -10.46 28.67 8.23
N GLY A 571 -11.53 28.60 7.45
CA GLY A 571 -11.52 28.06 6.09
C GLY A 571 -11.74 26.55 5.96
N SER A 572 -12.07 25.85 7.02
CA SER A 572 -12.41 24.42 6.97
C SER A 572 -13.79 24.18 6.38
N CYS A 573 -13.89 23.24 5.47
CA CYS A 573 -15.16 22.80 4.93
C CYS A 573 -15.27 21.28 4.99
N PHE A 574 -16.49 20.79 5.05
CA PHE A 574 -16.76 19.38 4.91
C PHE A 574 -16.88 19.02 3.43
N GLN A 575 -15.85 18.42 2.88
CA GLN A 575 -15.92 17.83 1.57
C GLN A 575 -16.05 16.31 1.72
N ALA A 576 -17.21 15.77 1.40
CA ALA A 576 -17.45 14.33 1.44
C ALA A 576 -16.81 13.63 0.24
N ILE A 577 -16.88 14.27 -0.92
CA ILE A 577 -16.40 13.73 -2.20
C ILE A 577 -15.48 14.75 -2.87
N VAL A 578 -14.29 14.31 -3.22
CA VAL A 578 -13.32 15.07 -4.02
C VAL A 578 -12.96 14.24 -5.24
N ALA A 579 -13.16 14.79 -6.42
CA ALA A 579 -12.79 14.16 -7.68
C ALA A 579 -11.99 15.14 -8.54
N GLN A 580 -10.68 15.09 -8.41
CA GLN A 580 -9.73 15.81 -9.24
C GLN A 580 -9.23 14.89 -10.34
N GLY A 581 -9.78 15.02 -11.54
CA GLY A 581 -9.28 14.35 -12.74
C GLY A 581 -7.91 14.88 -13.19
N PRO A 582 -7.28 14.25 -14.19
CA PRO A 582 -6.03 14.73 -14.77
C PRO A 582 -6.14 16.18 -15.25
N VAL A 583 -5.07 16.94 -15.14
CA VAL A 583 -5.05 18.39 -15.37
C VAL A 583 -4.52 18.72 -16.76
N ALA A 584 -5.22 19.62 -17.45
CA ALA A 584 -4.94 19.98 -18.85
C ALA A 584 -3.67 20.81 -19.06
N PHE A 585 -3.05 21.33 -18.01
CA PHE A 585 -1.88 22.20 -18.13
C PHE A 585 -0.82 21.82 -17.11
N ASP A 586 0.44 22.01 -17.46
CA ASP A 586 1.54 21.95 -16.49
C ASP A 586 1.57 23.20 -15.60
N TYR A 587 2.47 23.26 -14.62
CA TYR A 587 2.64 24.42 -13.75
C TYR A 587 3.09 25.68 -14.47
N ASN A 588 3.64 25.57 -15.69
CA ASN A 588 4.10 26.66 -16.52
C ASN A 588 3.03 27.09 -17.53
N GLY A 589 1.87 26.42 -17.55
CA GLY A 589 0.79 26.69 -18.47
C GLY A 589 0.91 26.01 -19.82
N ALA A 590 1.90 25.13 -20.03
CA ALA A 590 2.02 24.37 -21.26
C ALA A 590 0.97 23.26 -21.32
N ALA A 591 0.29 23.15 -22.45
CA ALA A 591 -0.70 22.08 -22.65
C ALA A 591 0.01 20.72 -22.80
N PRO A 592 -0.36 19.69 -22.02
CA PRO A 592 0.20 18.37 -22.18
C PRO A 592 -0.32 17.70 -23.46
N THR A 593 0.51 16.87 -24.02
CA THR A 593 0.16 15.91 -25.06
C THR A 593 0.48 14.51 -24.57
N PRO A 594 -0.39 13.55 -24.66
CA PRO A 594 -1.64 13.44 -25.41
C PRO A 594 -2.86 14.09 -24.71
N ALA A 595 -4.04 13.93 -25.33
CA ALA A 595 -5.31 14.38 -24.77
C ALA A 595 -5.55 13.79 -23.38
N ILE A 596 -6.13 14.58 -22.49
CA ILE A 596 -6.34 14.25 -21.10
C ILE A 596 -7.71 13.59 -20.92
N PRO A 597 -7.78 12.33 -20.43
CA PRO A 597 -9.06 11.68 -20.15
C PRO A 597 -9.71 12.27 -18.90
N ALA A 598 -11.04 12.36 -18.92
CA ALA A 598 -11.80 12.62 -17.72
C ALA A 598 -11.96 11.36 -16.87
N ILE A 599 -12.18 11.49 -15.56
CA ILE A 599 -12.70 10.40 -14.72
C ILE A 599 -14.10 10.05 -15.22
N THR A 600 -14.39 8.76 -15.44
CA THR A 600 -15.67 8.29 -16.01
C THR A 600 -16.25 7.09 -15.28
N GLY A 601 -17.59 6.92 -15.38
CA GLY A 601 -18.25 5.71 -14.90
C GLY A 601 -18.14 5.50 -13.39
N VAL A 602 -18.24 6.56 -12.59
CA VAL A 602 -18.25 6.49 -11.14
C VAL A 602 -19.66 6.47 -10.62
N THR A 603 -20.00 5.50 -9.77
CA THR A 603 -21.26 5.44 -9.04
C THR A 603 -21.00 5.40 -7.55
N ILE A 604 -21.61 6.32 -6.80
CA ILE A 604 -21.60 6.36 -5.34
C ILE A 604 -23.05 6.25 -4.88
N SER A 605 -23.35 5.22 -4.08
CA SER A 605 -24.75 4.92 -3.75
C SER A 605 -24.95 4.50 -2.30
N ASN A 606 -26.16 4.79 -1.76
CA ASN A 606 -26.57 4.37 -0.42
C ASN A 606 -25.55 4.80 0.66
N CYS A 607 -25.09 6.04 0.60
CA CYS A 607 -24.10 6.57 1.54
C CYS A 607 -24.72 7.63 2.45
N ASP A 608 -24.23 7.70 3.70
CA ASP A 608 -24.59 8.75 4.64
C ASP A 608 -23.31 9.31 5.28
N PHE A 609 -22.93 10.50 4.85
CA PHE A 609 -21.71 11.17 5.32
C PHE A 609 -21.97 12.09 6.52
N GLY A 610 -23.04 11.83 7.25
CA GLY A 610 -23.33 12.48 8.52
C GLY A 610 -23.50 14.00 8.44
N THR A 611 -23.71 14.58 9.62
CA THR A 611 -23.73 16.04 9.79
C THR A 611 -22.46 16.46 10.52
N PRO A 612 -21.74 17.50 10.08
CA PRO A 612 -20.57 18.01 10.80
C PRO A 612 -20.91 18.39 12.24
N VAL A 613 -20.09 17.97 13.19
CA VAL A 613 -20.24 18.31 14.62
C VAL A 613 -19.91 19.80 14.86
N ALA A 614 -18.98 20.35 14.07
CA ALA A 614 -18.66 21.77 14.06
C ALA A 614 -18.80 22.29 12.63
N ALA A 615 -19.75 23.18 12.40
CA ALA A 615 -19.80 23.95 11.17
C ALA A 615 -18.72 25.02 11.25
N GLY A 616 -17.80 25.01 10.31
CA GLY A 616 -16.97 26.19 10.05
C GLY A 616 -17.87 27.39 9.71
N PRO A 617 -17.39 28.62 9.87
CA PRO A 617 -18.19 29.80 9.55
C PRO A 617 -18.69 29.70 8.11
N ALA A 618 -20.00 29.84 7.90
CA ALA A 618 -20.57 29.95 6.58
C ALA A 618 -19.91 31.16 5.89
N SER A 619 -19.08 30.91 4.93
CA SER A 619 -18.41 31.92 4.13
C SER A 619 -18.77 31.70 2.68
N THR A 620 -18.93 32.78 1.93
CA THR A 620 -19.11 32.72 0.46
C THR A 620 -17.92 32.04 -0.24
N THR A 621 -16.83 31.78 0.49
CA THR A 621 -15.62 31.09 0.05
C THR A 621 -15.53 29.68 0.60
N THR A 622 -16.53 29.20 1.36
CA THR A 622 -16.51 27.82 1.88
C THR A 622 -16.78 26.85 0.72
N PRO A 623 -15.87 25.91 0.45
CA PRO A 623 -16.10 24.92 -0.59
C PRO A 623 -17.37 24.10 -0.33
N GLY A 624 -18.07 23.75 -1.41
CA GLY A 624 -19.19 22.84 -1.34
C GLY A 624 -18.79 21.43 -0.87
N PRO A 625 -19.76 20.59 -0.50
CA PRO A 625 -19.51 19.24 0.00
C PRO A 625 -18.96 18.27 -1.06
N ILE A 626 -19.00 18.68 -2.32
CA ILE A 626 -18.50 17.91 -3.46
C ILE A 626 -17.61 18.82 -4.29
N TYR A 627 -16.42 18.32 -4.59
CA TYR A 627 -15.50 18.94 -5.56
C TYR A 627 -15.38 18.03 -6.78
N ALA A 628 -15.50 18.60 -7.98
CA ALA A 628 -15.33 17.88 -9.23
C ALA A 628 -14.54 18.73 -10.23
N TRP A 629 -13.55 18.15 -10.87
CA TRP A 629 -12.73 18.75 -11.92
C TRP A 629 -12.33 17.69 -12.95
N ASN A 630 -12.58 17.93 -14.22
CA ASN A 630 -12.34 16.99 -15.32
C ASN A 630 -12.92 15.59 -15.01
N VAL A 631 -14.21 15.57 -14.77
CA VAL A 631 -14.99 14.37 -14.52
C VAL A 631 -16.18 14.29 -15.48
N ASN A 632 -16.49 13.11 -15.92
CA ASN A 632 -17.64 12.85 -16.78
C ASN A 632 -18.47 11.70 -16.22
N GLY A 633 -19.54 12.04 -15.51
CA GLY A 633 -20.48 11.06 -14.98
C GLY A 633 -20.07 10.49 -13.61
N ILE A 634 -20.01 11.32 -12.55
CA ILE A 634 -20.11 10.83 -11.17
C ILE A 634 -21.59 10.79 -10.81
N THR A 635 -22.15 9.59 -10.73
CA THR A 635 -23.55 9.38 -10.40
C THR A 635 -23.72 9.15 -8.91
N LEU A 636 -24.51 10.01 -8.26
CA LEU A 636 -24.91 9.89 -6.88
C LEU A 636 -26.33 9.32 -6.80
N GLN A 637 -26.51 8.24 -6.04
CA GLN A 637 -27.79 7.58 -5.83
C GLN A 637 -28.03 7.37 -4.34
N ASN A 638 -29.05 8.03 -3.77
CA ASN A 638 -29.33 7.95 -2.34
C ASN A 638 -28.10 8.27 -1.46
N VAL A 639 -27.42 9.39 -1.74
CA VAL A 639 -26.25 9.87 -1.00
C VAL A 639 -26.65 11.05 -0.15
N LYS A 640 -26.47 10.94 1.17
CA LYS A 640 -26.69 12.06 2.10
C LYS A 640 -25.37 12.69 2.49
N ILE A 641 -25.30 14.01 2.39
CA ILE A 641 -24.14 14.80 2.84
C ILE A 641 -24.68 15.94 3.70
N ALA A 642 -24.26 16.03 4.94
CA ALA A 642 -24.73 17.02 5.91
C ALA A 642 -26.28 17.08 6.01
N GLY A 643 -26.93 15.94 5.92
CA GLY A 643 -28.39 15.81 5.97
C GLY A 643 -29.11 16.05 4.66
N GLN A 644 -28.45 16.55 3.63
CA GLN A 644 -29.04 16.77 2.30
C GLN A 644 -28.91 15.53 1.43
N LEU A 645 -29.99 15.12 0.78
CA LEU A 645 -30.04 13.99 -0.14
C LEU A 645 -29.62 14.39 -1.55
N TYR A 646 -28.72 13.63 -2.16
CA TYR A 646 -28.27 13.79 -3.54
C TYR A 646 -28.66 12.56 -4.37
N ASN A 647 -29.38 12.81 -5.47
CA ASN A 647 -29.69 11.87 -6.55
C ASN A 647 -29.43 12.62 -7.86
N THR A 648 -28.17 12.59 -8.33
CA THR A 648 -27.76 13.42 -9.47
C THR A 648 -26.51 12.84 -10.13
N THR A 649 -26.23 13.29 -11.34
CA THR A 649 -24.98 13.02 -12.02
C THR A 649 -24.19 14.32 -12.15
N ILE A 650 -22.92 14.27 -11.79
CA ILE A 650 -22.00 15.41 -11.84
C ILE A 650 -21.10 15.24 -13.05
N THR A 651 -20.98 16.28 -13.82
CA THR A 651 -20.08 16.37 -14.96
C THR A 651 -19.35 17.70 -14.92
N ASP A 652 -18.06 17.67 -15.12
CA ASP A 652 -17.20 18.84 -15.27
C ASP A 652 -16.10 18.52 -16.29
N ALA A 653 -16.32 18.89 -17.52
CA ALA A 653 -15.44 18.58 -18.65
C ALA A 653 -14.48 19.75 -18.95
N ARG A 654 -13.46 19.97 -18.14
CA ARG A 654 -12.49 21.06 -18.33
C ARG A 654 -11.15 20.59 -18.81
#